data_c736678f7b7671fe4e28769e851ca755
#
_entry.id   c736678f7b7671fe4e28769e851ca755
#
_cell.length_a   1.000
_cell.length_b   1.000
_cell.length_c   1.000
_cell.angle_alpha   90.00
_cell.angle_beta   90.00
_cell.angle_gamma   90.00
#
_symmetry.space_group_name_H-M   'P 1'
#
loop_
_entity.id
_entity.type
_entity.pdbx_description
1 polymer ?
#
loop_
_entity_poly.entity_id
_entity_poly.type
_entity_poly.pdbx_seq_one_letter_code
_entity_poly.pdbx_strand_id
1 'polypeptide(L)'
;MTRLLRATSRTSSKFRDRATIALTTTRRYIEAVLRETLRLYPTAPAIARVSKAKQDVFIGGGRYRVRPNDVLTVQLPMLHRDAMVYGDDAEEFKPERFLDGGWEALPPDSWKPFGNSFRQCIGRSLAWQEAWMAIAFILQRFQPEIVEPDYELKVRQTLTIKPIGWHMKVRLRPGKSLYTGIVPTNGTAAPQANGTSTKSVTTVPSSELKPLSVLYGSNQGTCKVFAEQIQSSGPAHGLSVSVATLDSAIEHISTDRPVVVIAPSYEGQPADNAKHFVAWLEANHTNISKLGGVRYCVFGVGNSSWVLTFHRIPKLIDELMAGMGATQIMPIGLGNVAKDIIGAFDEFLDSLWPAVENEKTTSSNLKKGLQLEMSVDRPKLLGEKEISLGTVRQNSKLADATLGPEKRLMEVELPQEMSYACGDYLVVLPTYRSDDVHRVLNRFGIAVDATVKLSGTRKAFLVSPRCLTDSLLLSYADKMQPTDRTEYAYSLVGSYLELGTPISRKQLQTLTSVTENTEEKTKLERLTGVDSYNLELLSKGASILDVLEKFPTCGLSFAAYIDMLQPLHPRVYSIASSPLASVPGYASILYDVLDAPSHFNPDQHFHGVGSTYLAQIPVGGRVHCYVRSTNANFRLPLDPSVPIIMVCAGTGLAPLRGFLQERAAIAEAQSKIFGKALLYFGCRDPKSDYICHSEFKEWEKQGIVEVRPTFSKIPEASQGFKYVPDRLWSERQEVVELFRAGAKVFFASKLAKSTNEVSEKIAMEAKNCSVEEAREWLQKFKQDRKITDIFG
;
A
#
# COMPACT_ATOMS: atom_id res chain seq x y z
N MET A 1 -41.56 -11.42 3.55
CA MET A 1 -40.56 -12.13 4.38
C MET A 1 -40.87 -13.60 4.54
N THR A 2 -42.10 -13.97 4.98
CA THR A 2 -42.52 -15.36 5.07
C THR A 2 -42.43 -16.13 3.74
N ARG A 3 -42.83 -15.46 2.62
CA ARG A 3 -42.64 -15.99 1.24
C ARG A 3 -41.17 -16.07 0.81
N LEU A 4 -40.31 -15.15 1.28
CA LEU A 4 -38.86 -15.16 1.06
C LEU A 4 -38.21 -16.43 1.63
N LEU A 5 -38.54 -16.76 2.88
CA LEU A 5 -38.03 -17.97 3.54
C LEU A 5 -38.58 -19.25 2.93
N ARG A 6 -39.83 -19.27 2.44
CA ARG A 6 -40.40 -20.40 1.67
C ARG A 6 -39.73 -20.55 0.29
N ALA A 7 -39.43 -19.46 -0.41
CA ALA A 7 -38.71 -19.49 -1.67
C ALA A 7 -37.26 -20.02 -1.49
N THR A 8 -36.56 -19.55 -0.45
CA THR A 8 -35.19 -20.02 -0.15
C THR A 8 -35.16 -21.49 0.33
N SER A 9 -36.19 -21.98 1.03
CA SER A 9 -36.28 -23.40 1.42
C SER A 9 -36.51 -24.34 0.22
N ARG A 10 -37.27 -23.91 -0.79
CA ARG A 10 -37.47 -24.68 -2.05
C ARG A 10 -36.21 -24.71 -2.94
N THR A 11 -35.40 -23.67 -2.91
CA THR A 11 -34.14 -23.63 -3.65
C THR A 11 -33.01 -24.45 -2.99
N SER A 12 -33.04 -24.70 -1.68
CA SER A 12 -32.02 -25.51 -1.00
C SER A 12 -31.93 -26.96 -1.50
N SER A 13 -33.01 -27.51 -2.06
CA SER A 13 -33.01 -28.87 -2.63
C SER A 13 -32.38 -28.96 -4.03
N LYS A 14 -32.35 -27.83 -4.79
CA LYS A 14 -31.70 -27.76 -6.11
C LYS A 14 -30.19 -27.43 -6.04
N PHE A 15 -29.68 -27.11 -4.84
CA PHE A 15 -28.29 -26.74 -4.66
C PHE A 15 -27.28 -27.89 -4.53
N ARG A 16 -27.72 -29.15 -4.62
CA ARG A 16 -26.83 -30.31 -4.40
C ARG A 16 -26.01 -30.75 -5.60
N ASP A 17 -26.36 -30.36 -6.82
CA ASP A 17 -25.67 -30.86 -8.00
C ASP A 17 -25.27 -29.72 -8.95
N ARG A 18 -23.97 -29.50 -9.09
CA ARG A 18 -23.21 -28.65 -10.05
C ARG A 18 -22.64 -27.33 -9.48
N ALA A 19 -21.42 -27.44 -9.01
CA ALA A 19 -20.74 -26.35 -8.26
C ALA A 19 -20.39 -25.08 -9.07
N THR A 20 -20.24 -25.08 -10.37
CA THR A 20 -19.74 -23.91 -11.13
C THR A 20 -20.86 -23.08 -11.77
N ILE A 21 -21.92 -23.70 -12.26
CA ILE A 21 -23.11 -23.00 -12.75
C ILE A 21 -23.93 -22.44 -11.57
N ALA A 22 -23.82 -23.09 -10.40
CA ALA A 22 -24.51 -22.72 -9.18
C ALA A 22 -24.13 -21.34 -8.61
N LEU A 23 -22.88 -20.87 -8.70
CA LEU A 23 -22.45 -19.62 -8.07
C LEU A 23 -22.97 -18.37 -8.80
N THR A 24 -22.91 -18.34 -10.12
CA THR A 24 -23.45 -17.24 -10.90
C THR A 24 -24.98 -17.21 -10.83
N THR A 25 -25.63 -18.37 -10.85
CA THR A 25 -27.08 -18.51 -10.71
C THR A 25 -27.54 -18.12 -9.31
N THR A 26 -26.79 -18.53 -8.26
CA THR A 26 -27.09 -18.17 -6.86
C THR A 26 -27.00 -16.65 -6.63
N ARG A 27 -25.96 -16.01 -7.15
CA ARG A 27 -25.77 -14.57 -7.05
C ARG A 27 -26.93 -13.84 -7.73
N ARG A 28 -27.29 -14.23 -8.94
CA ARG A 28 -28.40 -13.63 -9.69
C ARG A 28 -29.74 -13.77 -8.93
N TYR A 29 -29.96 -14.91 -8.31
CA TYR A 29 -31.21 -15.13 -7.56
C TYR A 29 -31.27 -14.31 -6.27
N ILE A 30 -30.18 -14.18 -5.50
CA ILE A 30 -30.12 -13.29 -4.33
C ILE A 30 -30.36 -11.82 -4.74
N GLU A 31 -29.78 -11.39 -5.85
CA GLU A 31 -30.03 -10.06 -6.40
C GLU A 31 -31.51 -9.85 -6.77
N ALA A 32 -32.13 -10.83 -7.42
CA ALA A 32 -33.53 -10.81 -7.76
C ALA A 32 -34.42 -10.73 -6.51
N VAL A 33 -34.08 -11.49 -5.47
CA VAL A 33 -34.75 -11.45 -4.15
C VAL A 33 -34.63 -10.07 -3.50
N LEU A 34 -33.45 -9.47 -3.52
CA LEU A 34 -33.24 -8.12 -2.98
C LEU A 34 -34.03 -7.05 -3.78
N ARG A 35 -34.01 -7.14 -5.12
CA ARG A 35 -34.77 -6.24 -5.98
C ARG A 35 -36.27 -6.33 -5.71
N GLU A 36 -36.80 -7.53 -5.57
CA GLU A 36 -38.22 -7.75 -5.30
C GLU A 36 -38.60 -7.32 -3.88
N THR A 37 -37.72 -7.53 -2.90
CA THR A 37 -37.93 -7.02 -1.54
C THR A 37 -38.01 -5.50 -1.52
N LEU A 38 -37.05 -4.82 -2.20
CA LEU A 38 -37.03 -3.36 -2.28
C LEU A 38 -38.14 -2.80 -3.18
N ARG A 39 -38.70 -3.57 -4.11
CA ARG A 39 -39.86 -3.21 -4.89
C ARG A 39 -41.09 -3.12 -3.99
N LEU A 40 -41.39 -4.19 -3.29
CA LEU A 40 -42.57 -4.26 -2.44
C LEU A 40 -42.44 -3.44 -1.14
N TYR A 41 -41.22 -3.41 -0.58
CA TYR A 41 -40.93 -2.80 0.72
C TYR A 41 -39.69 -1.89 0.64
N PRO A 42 -39.74 -0.80 -0.14
CA PRO A 42 -38.62 0.15 -0.21
C PRO A 42 -38.36 0.74 1.18
N THR A 43 -37.14 0.64 1.64
CA THR A 43 -36.75 1.05 3.02
C THR A 43 -37.05 2.51 3.28
N ALA A 44 -36.83 3.41 2.28
CA ALA A 44 -37.35 4.79 2.26
C ALA A 44 -38.61 4.81 1.37
N PRO A 45 -39.82 4.92 1.93
CA PRO A 45 -41.04 4.71 1.17
C PRO A 45 -41.44 5.90 0.28
N ALA A 46 -40.78 7.05 0.42
CA ALA A 46 -41.10 8.23 -0.34
C ALA A 46 -39.85 9.05 -0.72
N ILE A 47 -39.97 9.75 -1.85
CA ILE A 47 -38.96 10.73 -2.31
C ILE A 47 -39.64 12.09 -2.43
N ALA A 48 -39.21 13.07 -1.63
CA ALA A 48 -39.73 14.43 -1.69
C ALA A 48 -38.83 15.33 -2.55
N ARG A 49 -39.43 16.25 -3.29
CA ARG A 49 -38.76 17.30 -4.06
C ARG A 49 -39.54 18.62 -3.88
N VAL A 50 -38.80 19.69 -3.75
CA VAL A 50 -39.36 21.04 -3.67
C VAL A 50 -39.26 21.68 -5.04
N SER A 51 -40.36 22.26 -5.51
CA SER A 51 -40.38 23.03 -6.75
C SER A 51 -39.52 24.29 -6.61
N LYS A 52 -38.54 24.45 -7.48
CA LYS A 52 -37.71 25.66 -7.60
C LYS A 52 -38.18 26.56 -8.75
N ALA A 53 -39.31 26.24 -9.35
CA ALA A 53 -39.89 27.11 -10.39
C ALA A 53 -40.21 28.49 -9.80
N LYS A 54 -40.00 29.55 -10.58
CA LYS A 54 -40.34 30.93 -10.17
C LYS A 54 -41.81 31.28 -10.38
N GLN A 55 -42.52 30.44 -11.12
CA GLN A 55 -43.93 30.55 -11.46
C GLN A 55 -44.60 29.18 -11.44
N ASP A 56 -45.90 29.14 -11.54
CA ASP A 56 -46.67 27.91 -11.59
C ASP A 56 -46.24 27.01 -12.75
N VAL A 57 -46.09 25.73 -12.46
CA VAL A 57 -45.77 24.68 -13.45
C VAL A 57 -46.89 23.68 -13.45
N PHE A 58 -47.29 23.21 -14.63
CA PHE A 58 -48.33 22.18 -14.77
C PHE A 58 -47.70 20.84 -15.12
N ILE A 59 -48.07 19.78 -14.43
CA ILE A 59 -47.59 18.41 -14.63
C ILE A 59 -48.78 17.49 -14.97
N GLY A 60 -48.49 16.24 -15.36
CA GLY A 60 -49.50 15.24 -15.71
C GLY A 60 -50.35 15.65 -16.93
N GLY A 61 -49.73 16.18 -17.97
CA GLY A 61 -50.43 16.64 -19.16
C GLY A 61 -51.29 17.88 -18.91
N GLY A 62 -50.86 18.76 -17.99
CA GLY A 62 -51.56 19.99 -17.65
C GLY A 62 -52.60 19.85 -16.54
N ARG A 63 -52.82 18.64 -16.02
CA ARG A 63 -53.89 18.37 -15.03
C ARG A 63 -53.60 18.88 -13.61
N TYR A 64 -52.34 19.00 -13.23
CA TYR A 64 -51.97 19.35 -11.87
C TYR A 64 -51.09 20.59 -11.85
N ARG A 65 -51.51 21.60 -11.09
CA ARG A 65 -50.75 22.83 -10.87
C ARG A 65 -49.80 22.66 -9.73
N VAL A 66 -48.54 23.00 -9.93
CA VAL A 66 -47.47 23.01 -8.93
C VAL A 66 -46.98 24.46 -8.77
N ARG A 67 -47.09 25.01 -7.58
CA ARG A 67 -46.71 26.38 -7.26
C ARG A 67 -45.22 26.43 -6.91
N PRO A 68 -44.61 27.60 -6.93
CA PRO A 68 -43.28 27.80 -6.34
C PRO A 68 -43.23 27.29 -4.89
N ASN A 69 -42.18 26.53 -4.54
CA ASN A 69 -41.97 25.92 -3.23
C ASN A 69 -42.96 24.79 -2.83
N ASP A 70 -43.86 24.39 -3.67
CA ASP A 70 -44.69 23.20 -3.40
C ASP A 70 -43.78 21.96 -3.28
N VAL A 71 -44.08 21.07 -2.33
CA VAL A 71 -43.42 19.81 -2.13
C VAL A 71 -44.10 18.69 -2.89
N LEU A 72 -43.40 18.10 -3.84
CA LEU A 72 -43.86 16.95 -4.60
C LEU A 72 -43.30 15.68 -3.93
N THR A 73 -44.17 14.75 -3.60
CA THR A 73 -43.80 13.51 -2.96
C THR A 73 -44.17 12.31 -3.83
N VAL A 74 -43.17 11.52 -4.23
CA VAL A 74 -43.36 10.25 -4.95
C VAL A 74 -43.49 9.13 -3.92
N GLN A 75 -44.62 8.44 -3.91
CA GLN A 75 -44.83 7.27 -3.05
C GLN A 75 -44.30 6.03 -3.73
N LEU A 76 -43.14 5.55 -3.31
CA LEU A 76 -42.46 4.41 -3.94
C LEU A 76 -43.22 3.09 -3.84
N PRO A 77 -43.93 2.75 -2.72
CA PRO A 77 -44.71 1.54 -2.67
C PRO A 77 -45.85 1.50 -3.71
N MET A 78 -46.40 2.65 -4.08
CA MET A 78 -47.44 2.75 -5.12
C MET A 78 -46.82 2.63 -6.51
N LEU A 79 -45.74 3.38 -6.76
CA LEU A 79 -44.98 3.32 -8.02
C LEU A 79 -44.50 1.90 -8.34
N HIS A 80 -43.99 1.21 -7.36
CA HIS A 80 -43.41 -0.13 -7.53
C HIS A 80 -44.46 -1.25 -7.61
N ARG A 81 -45.76 -0.93 -7.49
CA ARG A 81 -46.90 -1.87 -7.62
C ARG A 81 -47.82 -1.51 -8.78
N ASP A 82 -47.36 -0.65 -9.69
CA ASP A 82 -48.10 -0.30 -10.88
C ASP A 82 -48.29 -1.55 -11.76
N ALA A 83 -49.54 -1.98 -11.93
CA ALA A 83 -49.92 -3.15 -12.72
C ALA A 83 -49.60 -2.97 -14.22
N MET A 84 -49.55 -1.75 -14.73
CA MET A 84 -49.10 -1.49 -16.10
C MET A 84 -47.63 -1.79 -16.35
N VAL A 85 -46.84 -1.81 -15.27
CA VAL A 85 -45.38 -2.11 -15.32
C VAL A 85 -45.08 -3.55 -14.89
N TYR A 86 -45.72 -3.97 -13.79
CA TYR A 86 -45.40 -5.25 -13.14
C TYR A 86 -46.43 -6.36 -13.35
N GLY A 87 -47.52 -6.06 -14.10
CA GLY A 87 -48.56 -7.03 -14.42
C GLY A 87 -49.59 -7.22 -13.27
N ASP A 88 -50.52 -8.14 -13.50
CA ASP A 88 -51.59 -8.44 -12.53
C ASP A 88 -51.09 -9.04 -11.23
N ASP A 89 -49.87 -9.62 -11.24
CA ASP A 89 -49.16 -10.15 -10.07
C ASP A 89 -48.26 -9.11 -9.36
N ALA A 90 -48.48 -7.81 -9.58
CA ALA A 90 -47.68 -6.73 -9.00
C ALA A 90 -47.62 -6.75 -7.46
N GLU A 91 -48.66 -7.28 -6.78
CA GLU A 91 -48.69 -7.43 -5.32
C GLU A 91 -47.99 -8.72 -4.83
N GLU A 92 -47.63 -9.62 -5.71
CA GLU A 92 -46.99 -10.88 -5.35
C GLU A 92 -45.47 -10.70 -5.21
N PHE A 93 -44.91 -11.42 -4.23
CA PHE A 93 -43.43 -11.52 -4.10
C PHE A 93 -42.92 -12.59 -5.09
N LYS A 94 -42.34 -12.15 -6.21
CA LYS A 94 -41.90 -12.99 -7.33
C LYS A 94 -40.55 -12.52 -7.83
N PRO A 95 -39.42 -12.97 -7.20
CA PRO A 95 -38.07 -12.59 -7.61
C PRO A 95 -37.75 -12.90 -9.07
N GLU A 96 -38.39 -13.93 -9.63
CA GLU A 96 -38.19 -14.40 -10.99
C GLU A 96 -38.47 -13.31 -12.04
N ARG A 97 -39.30 -12.28 -11.72
CA ARG A 97 -39.55 -11.14 -12.60
C ARG A 97 -38.29 -10.32 -12.94
N PHE A 98 -37.20 -10.48 -12.18
CA PHE A 98 -35.92 -9.79 -12.40
C PHE A 98 -34.84 -10.70 -13.00
N LEU A 99 -35.20 -11.92 -13.40
CA LEU A 99 -34.29 -12.86 -14.05
C LEU A 99 -34.50 -12.87 -15.57
N ASP A 100 -33.56 -13.48 -16.27
CA ASP A 100 -33.64 -13.82 -17.69
C ASP A 100 -34.05 -12.65 -18.61
N GLY A 101 -33.50 -11.46 -18.34
CA GLY A 101 -33.75 -10.22 -19.10
C GLY A 101 -34.92 -9.39 -18.55
N GLY A 102 -35.64 -9.87 -17.56
CA GLY A 102 -36.79 -9.14 -16.98
C GLY A 102 -36.39 -7.84 -16.26
N TRP A 103 -35.17 -7.76 -15.74
CA TRP A 103 -34.65 -6.48 -15.19
C TRP A 103 -34.40 -5.43 -16.28
N GLU A 104 -33.81 -5.86 -17.38
CA GLU A 104 -33.43 -5.00 -18.50
C GLU A 104 -34.65 -4.54 -19.31
N ALA A 105 -35.76 -5.32 -19.24
CA ALA A 105 -37.01 -5.01 -19.90
C ALA A 105 -37.92 -4.00 -19.15
N LEU A 106 -37.55 -3.70 -17.88
CA LEU A 106 -38.34 -2.71 -17.11
C LEU A 106 -38.29 -1.32 -17.73
N PRO A 107 -39.46 -0.61 -17.81
CA PRO A 107 -39.45 0.79 -18.22
C PRO A 107 -38.50 1.64 -17.37
N PRO A 108 -37.80 2.61 -17.96
CA PRO A 108 -36.99 3.55 -17.20
C PRO A 108 -37.74 4.14 -16.02
N ASP A 109 -37.06 4.22 -14.87
CA ASP A 109 -37.58 4.85 -13.68
C ASP A 109 -38.73 4.12 -12.95
N SER A 110 -39.10 2.94 -13.34
CA SER A 110 -40.15 2.15 -12.67
C SER A 110 -39.67 1.51 -11.35
N TRP A 111 -38.37 1.42 -11.08
CA TRP A 111 -37.76 0.84 -9.85
C TRP A 111 -36.73 1.80 -9.25
N LYS A 112 -37.08 2.46 -8.12
CA LYS A 112 -36.29 3.56 -7.55
C LYS A 112 -36.14 3.52 -6.03
N PRO A 113 -35.86 2.39 -5.37
CA PRO A 113 -35.80 2.37 -3.91
C PRO A 113 -34.61 3.19 -3.33
N PHE A 114 -33.64 3.56 -4.17
CA PHE A 114 -32.49 4.40 -3.83
C PHE A 114 -32.55 5.80 -4.45
N GLY A 115 -33.68 6.19 -5.03
CA GLY A 115 -33.81 7.42 -5.80
C GLY A 115 -33.10 7.33 -7.15
N ASN A 116 -32.88 8.48 -7.79
CA ASN A 116 -32.21 8.59 -9.09
C ASN A 116 -31.54 9.95 -9.27
N SER A 117 -30.78 10.10 -10.38
CA SER A 117 -30.09 11.33 -10.78
C SER A 117 -29.10 11.81 -9.70
N PHE A 118 -28.79 13.10 -9.68
CA PHE A 118 -27.81 13.73 -8.76
C PHE A 118 -28.16 13.60 -7.26
N ARG A 119 -29.36 13.15 -6.92
CA ARG A 119 -29.79 12.92 -5.54
C ARG A 119 -30.02 11.43 -5.23
N GLN A 120 -29.49 10.56 -6.05
CA GLN A 120 -29.48 9.12 -5.76
C GLN A 120 -28.73 8.84 -4.45
N CYS A 121 -29.14 7.80 -3.73
CA CYS A 121 -28.50 7.38 -2.49
C CYS A 121 -27.01 7.10 -2.71
N ILE A 122 -26.15 7.84 -2.02
CA ILE A 122 -24.69 7.70 -2.09
C ILE A 122 -24.25 6.33 -1.58
N GLY A 123 -24.96 5.78 -0.57
CA GLY A 123 -24.67 4.47 0.03
C GLY A 123 -25.27 3.28 -0.73
N ARG A 124 -25.83 3.46 -1.94
CA ARG A 124 -26.50 2.37 -2.69
C ARG A 124 -25.60 1.15 -2.87
N SER A 125 -24.37 1.35 -3.31
CA SER A 125 -23.42 0.25 -3.57
C SER A 125 -23.04 -0.49 -2.28
N LEU A 126 -22.83 0.23 -1.19
CA LEU A 126 -22.52 -0.33 0.13
C LEU A 126 -23.72 -1.13 0.66
N ALA A 127 -24.91 -0.51 0.71
CA ALA A 127 -26.12 -1.18 1.20
C ALA A 127 -26.46 -2.43 0.39
N TRP A 128 -26.20 -2.40 -0.92
CA TRP A 128 -26.37 -3.56 -1.80
C TRP A 128 -25.41 -4.69 -1.47
N GLN A 129 -24.15 -4.34 -1.29
CA GLN A 129 -23.09 -5.30 -0.93
C GLN A 129 -23.35 -5.91 0.45
N GLU A 130 -23.67 -5.09 1.45
CA GLU A 130 -23.98 -5.56 2.81
C GLU A 130 -25.19 -6.50 2.83
N ALA A 131 -26.29 -6.13 2.17
CA ALA A 131 -27.48 -6.95 2.11
C ALA A 131 -27.21 -8.29 1.42
N TRP A 132 -26.48 -8.28 0.31
CA TRP A 132 -26.11 -9.50 -0.42
C TRP A 132 -25.22 -10.41 0.42
N MET A 133 -24.19 -9.86 1.07
CA MET A 133 -23.27 -10.61 1.94
C MET A 133 -24.00 -11.17 3.17
N ALA A 134 -24.82 -10.36 3.85
CA ALA A 134 -25.56 -10.81 5.03
C ALA A 134 -26.45 -12.01 4.70
N ILE A 135 -27.22 -11.95 3.58
CA ILE A 135 -28.05 -13.04 3.14
C ILE A 135 -27.20 -14.28 2.81
N ALA A 136 -26.14 -14.10 2.04
CA ALA A 136 -25.26 -15.19 1.65
C ALA A 136 -24.65 -15.88 2.88
N PHE A 137 -24.10 -15.13 3.86
CA PHE A 137 -23.50 -15.68 5.08
C PHE A 137 -24.50 -16.41 5.97
N ILE A 138 -25.69 -15.83 6.16
CA ILE A 138 -26.74 -16.46 6.96
C ILE A 138 -27.14 -17.79 6.32
N LEU A 139 -27.46 -17.78 5.03
CA LEU A 139 -27.97 -18.98 4.34
C LEU A 139 -26.92 -20.08 4.17
N GLN A 140 -25.63 -19.75 4.14
CA GLN A 140 -24.56 -20.75 4.08
C GLN A 140 -24.39 -21.54 5.36
N ARG A 141 -24.56 -20.87 6.50
CA ARG A 141 -24.26 -21.46 7.82
C ARG A 141 -25.52 -21.94 8.52
N PHE A 142 -26.60 -21.22 8.32
CA PHE A 142 -27.82 -21.45 9.04
C PHE A 142 -28.98 -21.84 8.11
N GLN A 143 -29.87 -22.61 8.64
CA GLN A 143 -31.20 -22.83 8.11
C GLN A 143 -32.17 -21.96 8.92
N PRO A 144 -32.71 -20.87 8.31
CA PRO A 144 -33.67 -20.02 8.99
C PRO A 144 -35.06 -20.67 8.97
N GLU A 145 -35.76 -20.58 10.10
CA GLU A 145 -37.14 -21.04 10.29
C GLU A 145 -37.97 -19.89 10.86
N ILE A 146 -39.20 -19.76 10.40
CA ILE A 146 -40.14 -18.78 10.92
C ILE A 146 -40.66 -19.29 12.25
N VAL A 147 -40.63 -18.47 13.30
CA VAL A 147 -41.14 -18.83 14.64
C VAL A 147 -42.65 -18.86 14.63
N GLU A 148 -43.28 -17.90 14.00
CA GLU A 148 -44.74 -17.75 13.87
C GLU A 148 -45.16 -17.95 12.40
N PRO A 149 -45.66 -19.15 12.01
CA PRO A 149 -46.00 -19.45 10.61
C PRO A 149 -47.04 -18.50 10.01
N ASP A 150 -47.95 -17.98 10.86
CA ASP A 150 -49.06 -17.13 10.49
C ASP A 150 -48.73 -15.63 10.68
N TYR A 151 -47.46 -15.27 10.89
CA TYR A 151 -47.08 -13.89 11.06
C TYR A 151 -47.38 -13.07 9.81
N GLU A 152 -48.24 -12.07 9.98
CA GLU A 152 -48.47 -11.02 8.99
C GLU A 152 -47.46 -9.88 9.19
N LEU A 153 -46.85 -9.42 8.09
CA LEU A 153 -45.85 -8.37 8.12
C LEU A 153 -46.44 -7.04 8.59
N LYS A 154 -46.17 -6.67 9.83
CA LYS A 154 -46.46 -5.34 10.37
C LYS A 154 -45.20 -4.48 10.26
N VAL A 155 -45.36 -3.25 9.77
CA VAL A 155 -44.23 -2.33 9.58
C VAL A 155 -44.34 -1.15 10.54
N ARG A 156 -43.19 -0.80 11.15
CA ARG A 156 -43.00 0.49 11.80
C ARG A 156 -42.42 1.46 10.77
N GLN A 157 -43.07 2.56 10.59
CA GLN A 157 -42.58 3.63 9.74
C GLN A 157 -42.05 4.79 10.59
N THR A 158 -40.76 5.10 10.37
CA THR A 158 -40.11 6.31 10.85
C THR A 158 -39.52 7.02 9.63
N LEU A 159 -38.26 7.38 9.60
CA LEU A 159 -37.57 7.78 8.35
C LEU A 159 -37.44 6.57 7.38
N THR A 160 -37.33 5.39 7.94
CA THR A 160 -37.30 4.10 7.21
C THR A 160 -38.38 3.17 7.75
N ILE A 161 -38.76 2.17 6.94
CA ILE A 161 -39.69 1.12 7.37
C ILE A 161 -38.91 -0.11 7.91
N LYS A 162 -39.47 -0.70 8.99
CA LYS A 162 -38.91 -1.92 9.63
C LYS A 162 -40.04 -2.85 10.02
N PRO A 163 -39.84 -4.19 9.99
CA PRO A 163 -40.81 -5.13 10.52
C PRO A 163 -40.94 -4.98 12.05
N ILE A 164 -42.12 -5.22 12.58
CA ILE A 164 -42.46 -5.23 14.01
C ILE A 164 -42.83 -6.64 14.43
N GLY A 165 -42.26 -7.12 15.54
CA GLY A 165 -42.61 -8.41 16.12
C GLY A 165 -42.26 -9.61 15.26
N TRP A 166 -41.36 -9.46 14.30
CA TRP A 166 -40.91 -10.57 13.47
C TRP A 166 -39.74 -11.28 14.14
N HIS A 167 -39.88 -12.59 14.30
CA HIS A 167 -38.84 -13.43 14.91
C HIS A 167 -38.45 -14.57 13.93
N MET A 168 -37.17 -14.87 13.90
CA MET A 168 -36.63 -15.94 13.09
C MET A 168 -35.78 -16.86 13.98
N LYS A 169 -36.02 -18.14 13.92
CA LYS A 169 -35.16 -19.17 14.52
C LYS A 169 -34.14 -19.60 13.48
N VAL A 170 -32.89 -19.73 13.88
CA VAL A 170 -31.83 -20.20 12.99
C VAL A 170 -31.24 -21.49 13.55
N ARG A 171 -31.09 -22.52 12.72
CA ARG A 171 -30.38 -23.76 13.05
C ARG A 171 -29.09 -23.81 12.26
N LEU A 172 -28.03 -24.22 12.93
CA LEU A 172 -26.75 -24.44 12.26
C LEU A 172 -26.89 -25.62 11.28
N ARG A 173 -26.42 -25.44 10.04
CA ARG A 173 -26.43 -26.52 9.06
C ARG A 173 -25.42 -27.60 9.45
N PRO A 174 -25.72 -28.92 9.21
CA PRO A 174 -24.79 -29.99 9.48
C PRO A 174 -23.40 -29.73 8.88
N GLY A 175 -22.35 -29.97 9.67
CA GLY A 175 -20.97 -29.75 9.25
C GLY A 175 -20.51 -28.29 9.20
N LYS A 176 -21.31 -27.34 9.69
CA LYS A 176 -20.92 -25.91 9.81
C LYS A 176 -20.67 -25.54 11.28
N SER A 177 -19.75 -24.58 11.52
CA SER A 177 -19.44 -24.04 12.85
C SER A 177 -20.11 -22.69 13.07
N LEU A 178 -20.50 -22.43 14.33
CA LEU A 178 -21.02 -21.11 14.74
C LEU A 178 -19.94 -20.02 14.67
N TYR A 179 -18.68 -20.40 14.83
CA TYR A 179 -17.56 -19.46 14.94
C TYR A 179 -16.53 -19.70 13.84
N THR A 180 -16.14 -18.64 13.17
CA THR A 180 -14.84 -18.51 12.55
C THR A 180 -13.95 -17.72 13.54
N GLY A 181 -13.35 -18.44 14.49
CA GLY A 181 -12.37 -17.87 15.41
C GLY A 181 -12.93 -17.27 16.71
N ILE A 182 -12.32 -17.68 17.80
CA ILE A 182 -12.41 -17.28 19.23
C ILE A 182 -13.48 -18.04 20.01
N VAL A 183 -13.03 -19.11 20.66
CA VAL A 183 -13.69 -19.72 21.82
C VAL A 183 -12.95 -19.22 23.08
N PRO A 184 -13.60 -18.55 24.02
CA PRO A 184 -13.06 -18.47 25.39
C PRO A 184 -13.21 -19.82 26.03
N THR A 185 -12.11 -20.46 26.38
CA THR A 185 -12.11 -21.69 27.17
C THR A 185 -12.45 -21.35 28.63
N ASN A 186 -13.69 -21.61 29.05
CA ASN A 186 -13.99 -21.96 30.45
C ASN A 186 -14.77 -23.26 30.40
N GLY A 187 -14.20 -24.23 31.12
CA GLY A 187 -14.49 -25.65 31.02
C GLY A 187 -15.87 -26.07 31.46
N THR A 188 -16.26 -27.17 30.86
CA THR A 188 -16.79 -28.38 31.58
C THR A 188 -16.87 -29.52 30.56
N ALA A 189 -16.59 -30.73 31.08
CA ALA A 189 -16.25 -31.92 30.33
C ALA A 189 -17.43 -32.70 29.75
N ALA A 190 -17.08 -33.52 28.75
CA ALA A 190 -17.45 -34.87 28.35
C ALA A 190 -18.52 -35.06 27.26
N PRO A 191 -18.58 -36.19 26.55
CA PRO A 191 -17.82 -37.43 26.69
C PRO A 191 -17.12 -37.93 25.39
N GLN A 192 -16.23 -38.87 25.55
CA GLN A 192 -15.39 -39.60 24.63
C GLN A 192 -16.17 -40.39 23.57
N ALA A 193 -15.65 -40.37 22.34
CA ALA A 193 -15.76 -41.47 21.39
C ALA A 193 -14.38 -41.72 20.79
N ASN A 194 -14.01 -43.00 20.81
CA ASN A 194 -12.71 -43.57 20.55
C ASN A 194 -12.18 -43.35 19.12
N GLY A 195 -10.85 -43.16 19.03
CA GLY A 195 -10.00 -43.83 18.04
C GLY A 195 -9.39 -42.96 16.98
N THR A 196 -8.24 -42.50 17.16
CA THR A 196 -6.96 -42.67 16.51
C THR A 196 -6.02 -41.51 16.85
N SER A 197 -4.89 -41.88 17.44
CA SER A 197 -3.88 -40.98 17.96
C SER A 197 -3.20 -40.13 16.89
N THR A 198 -3.47 -38.84 16.88
CA THR A 198 -2.57 -37.84 16.34
C THR A 198 -1.92 -37.09 17.52
N LYS A 199 -0.60 -37.20 17.61
CA LYS A 199 0.21 -36.56 18.65
C LYS A 199 -0.08 -35.05 18.71
N SER A 200 -0.61 -34.59 19.84
CA SER A 200 -0.78 -33.19 20.16
C SER A 200 0.59 -32.49 20.19
N VAL A 201 0.74 -31.44 19.40
CA VAL A 201 1.87 -30.52 19.44
C VAL A 201 1.65 -29.61 20.63
N THR A 202 2.49 -29.73 21.63
CA THR A 202 2.55 -28.84 22.80
C THR A 202 2.99 -27.46 22.33
N THR A 203 2.08 -26.50 22.34
CA THR A 203 2.42 -25.06 22.28
C THR A 203 2.94 -24.64 23.65
N VAL A 204 4.15 -24.09 23.69
CA VAL A 204 4.75 -23.50 24.91
C VAL A 204 3.84 -22.33 25.35
N PRO A 205 3.41 -22.27 26.61
CA PRO A 205 2.61 -21.14 27.10
C PRO A 205 3.38 -19.82 26.98
N SER A 206 2.70 -18.72 26.61
CA SER A 206 3.31 -17.41 26.39
C SER A 206 3.99 -16.80 27.63
N SER A 207 3.80 -17.38 28.79
CA SER A 207 4.45 -17.03 30.09
C SER A 207 5.91 -17.47 30.18
N GLU A 208 6.42 -18.28 29.26
CA GLU A 208 7.81 -18.79 29.29
C GLU A 208 8.74 -18.10 28.29
N LEU A 209 8.22 -17.21 27.40
CA LEU A 209 9.04 -16.53 26.39
C LEU A 209 9.74 -15.31 26.99
N LYS A 210 11.06 -15.18 26.78
CA LYS A 210 11.84 -14.02 27.22
C LYS A 210 11.49 -12.79 26.36
N PRO A 211 11.34 -11.58 26.95
CA PRO A 211 10.99 -10.39 26.19
C PRO A 211 12.19 -9.82 25.41
N LEU A 212 11.93 -9.34 24.19
CA LEU A 212 12.86 -8.60 23.31
C LEU A 212 12.14 -7.37 22.75
N SER A 213 12.79 -6.21 22.76
CA SER A 213 12.25 -5.00 22.11
C SER A 213 12.97 -4.72 20.80
N VAL A 214 12.22 -4.40 19.75
CA VAL A 214 12.76 -3.94 18.46
C VAL A 214 12.24 -2.55 18.19
N LEU A 215 13.15 -1.58 18.02
CA LEU A 215 12.87 -0.19 17.75
C LEU A 215 13.31 0.14 16.32
N TYR A 216 12.44 0.72 15.50
CA TYR A 216 12.80 1.01 14.13
C TYR A 216 12.53 2.46 13.71
N GLY A 217 13.37 2.96 12.77
CA GLY A 217 13.09 4.14 11.97
C GLY A 217 12.89 3.73 10.51
N SER A 218 11.89 4.25 9.81
CA SER A 218 11.66 3.89 8.41
C SER A 218 10.77 4.90 7.68
N ASN A 219 11.19 5.36 6.49
CA ASN A 219 10.35 6.14 5.58
C ASN A 219 9.77 5.30 4.45
N GLN A 220 10.52 4.31 3.97
CA GLN A 220 10.15 3.48 2.82
C GLN A 220 9.67 2.06 3.21
N GLY A 221 9.62 1.75 4.49
CA GLY A 221 9.15 0.46 5.01
C GLY A 221 10.22 -0.60 5.20
N THR A 222 11.42 -0.51 4.59
CA THR A 222 12.47 -1.55 4.66
C THR A 222 12.86 -1.92 6.09
N CYS A 223 13.18 -0.94 6.94
CA CYS A 223 13.55 -1.19 8.33
C CYS A 223 12.38 -1.74 9.16
N LYS A 224 11.15 -1.34 8.82
CA LYS A 224 9.92 -1.87 9.45
C LYS A 224 9.78 -3.37 9.15
N VAL A 225 9.97 -3.77 7.89
CA VAL A 225 9.91 -5.18 7.49
C VAL A 225 10.96 -6.01 8.21
N PHE A 226 12.18 -5.50 8.36
CA PHE A 226 13.21 -6.18 9.14
C PHE A 226 12.84 -6.32 10.62
N ALA A 227 12.22 -5.29 11.22
CA ALA A 227 11.71 -5.37 12.59
C ALA A 227 10.59 -6.42 12.73
N GLU A 228 9.67 -6.47 11.77
CA GLU A 228 8.59 -7.47 11.72
C GLU A 228 9.14 -8.89 11.46
N GLN A 229 10.22 -9.03 10.70
CA GLN A 229 10.90 -10.31 10.52
C GLN A 229 11.52 -10.83 11.82
N ILE A 230 12.13 -9.97 12.64
CA ILE A 230 12.61 -10.34 13.98
C ILE A 230 11.41 -10.74 14.85
N GLN A 231 10.31 -9.97 14.82
CA GLN A 231 9.11 -10.27 15.60
C GLN A 231 8.53 -11.64 15.24
N SER A 232 8.44 -11.96 13.97
CA SER A 232 7.89 -13.23 13.49
C SER A 232 8.79 -14.43 13.78
N SER A 233 10.11 -14.24 13.79
CA SER A 233 11.10 -15.30 14.04
C SER A 233 11.36 -15.52 15.53
N GLY A 234 11.16 -14.50 16.37
CA GLY A 234 11.44 -14.52 17.79
C GLY A 234 10.87 -15.72 18.57
N PRO A 235 9.59 -16.10 18.37
CA PRO A 235 9.03 -17.26 19.08
C PRO A 235 9.76 -18.57 18.81
N ALA A 236 10.35 -18.77 17.62
CA ALA A 236 11.17 -19.94 17.29
C ALA A 236 12.49 -19.97 18.09
N HIS A 237 12.91 -18.82 18.63
CA HIS A 237 14.10 -18.63 19.47
C HIS A 237 13.74 -18.42 20.96
N GLY A 238 12.50 -18.75 21.36
CA GLY A 238 12.05 -18.61 22.76
C GLY A 238 11.84 -17.17 23.21
N LEU A 239 11.59 -16.25 22.27
CA LEU A 239 11.47 -14.81 22.55
C LEU A 239 10.06 -14.26 22.24
N SER A 240 9.58 -13.39 23.13
CA SER A 240 8.38 -12.55 22.90
C SER A 240 8.84 -11.18 22.45
N VAL A 241 8.67 -10.86 21.16
CA VAL A 241 9.22 -9.64 20.54
C VAL A 241 8.16 -8.56 20.41
N SER A 242 8.44 -7.38 20.99
CA SER A 242 7.66 -6.16 20.78
C SER A 242 8.34 -5.26 19.76
N VAL A 243 7.57 -4.66 18.84
CA VAL A 243 8.07 -3.74 17.80
C VAL A 243 7.44 -2.37 17.99
N ALA A 244 8.27 -1.31 17.96
CA ALA A 244 7.83 0.06 18.10
C ALA A 244 8.72 1.02 17.28
N THR A 245 8.31 2.26 17.08
CA THR A 245 9.13 3.28 16.41
C THR A 245 10.19 3.83 17.34
N LEU A 246 11.30 4.33 16.81
CA LEU A 246 12.35 4.95 17.63
C LEU A 246 11.83 6.15 18.41
N ASP A 247 11.01 7.03 17.79
CA ASP A 247 10.47 8.20 18.48
C ASP A 247 9.53 7.84 19.67
N SER A 248 8.89 6.67 19.63
CA SER A 248 8.05 6.21 20.75
C SER A 248 8.85 5.73 21.97
N ALA A 249 10.16 5.53 21.84
CA ALA A 249 11.03 5.04 22.89
C ALA A 249 11.79 6.14 23.64
N ILE A 250 11.57 7.41 23.29
CA ILE A 250 12.18 8.56 23.98
C ILE A 250 11.87 8.50 25.48
N GLU A 251 12.92 8.54 26.32
CA GLU A 251 12.88 8.40 27.79
C GLU A 251 12.35 7.05 28.33
N HIS A 252 11.96 6.13 27.46
CA HIS A 252 11.33 4.85 27.82
C HIS A 252 12.04 3.63 27.22
N ILE A 253 13.37 3.69 27.01
CA ILE A 253 14.14 2.54 26.53
C ILE A 253 14.20 1.47 27.63
N SER A 254 13.82 0.26 27.28
CA SER A 254 13.75 -0.87 28.24
C SER A 254 15.14 -1.25 28.78
N THR A 255 15.23 -1.41 30.11
CA THR A 255 16.44 -1.92 30.81
C THR A 255 16.29 -3.40 31.22
N ASP A 256 15.06 -3.90 31.25
CA ASP A 256 14.71 -5.26 31.65
C ASP A 256 14.89 -6.32 30.56
N ARG A 257 15.07 -5.87 29.29
CA ARG A 257 15.19 -6.73 28.12
C ARG A 257 16.17 -6.17 27.10
N PRO A 258 16.74 -7.00 26.21
CA PRO A 258 17.55 -6.52 25.09
C PRO A 258 16.73 -5.65 24.14
N VAL A 259 17.38 -4.68 23.51
CA VAL A 259 16.80 -3.75 22.54
C VAL A 259 17.55 -3.85 21.21
N VAL A 260 16.85 -4.18 20.14
CA VAL A 260 17.38 -4.14 18.78
C VAL A 260 16.92 -2.82 18.13
N VAL A 261 17.87 -2.03 17.66
CA VAL A 261 17.61 -0.79 16.93
C VAL A 261 17.85 -1.02 15.44
N ILE A 262 16.84 -0.68 14.61
CA ILE A 262 16.96 -0.76 13.15
C ILE A 262 16.77 0.62 12.58
N ALA A 263 17.84 1.22 12.05
CA ALA A 263 17.81 2.62 11.62
C ALA A 263 18.40 2.82 10.22
N PRO A 264 17.76 3.60 9.34
CA PRO A 264 18.31 3.99 8.05
C PRO A 264 19.10 5.30 8.15
N SER A 265 19.91 5.54 7.12
CA SER A 265 20.56 6.83 6.90
C SER A 265 20.12 7.37 5.54
N TYR A 266 19.21 8.35 5.53
CA TYR A 266 18.75 9.03 4.32
C TYR A 266 19.58 10.31 4.10
N GLU A 267 20.60 10.23 3.24
CA GLU A 267 21.57 11.34 3.05
C GLU A 267 22.18 11.87 4.37
N GLY A 268 22.32 11.00 5.35
CA GLY A 268 22.82 11.39 6.68
C GLY A 268 21.75 11.97 7.62
N GLN A 269 20.47 11.88 7.24
CA GLN A 269 19.35 12.26 8.09
C GLN A 269 18.63 11.01 8.64
N PRO A 270 18.04 11.07 9.83
CA PRO A 270 17.21 10.00 10.37
C PRO A 270 15.88 9.91 9.62
N ALA A 271 15.22 8.76 9.71
CA ALA A 271 13.83 8.59 9.29
C ALA A 271 12.90 9.52 10.08
N ASP A 272 11.73 9.85 9.51
CA ASP A 272 10.79 10.80 10.12
C ASP A 272 10.30 10.33 11.50
N ASN A 273 10.11 9.04 11.71
CA ASN A 273 9.74 8.42 12.99
C ASN A 273 10.95 8.02 13.88
N ALA A 274 12.11 8.60 13.62
CA ALA A 274 13.34 8.45 14.39
C ALA A 274 14.04 9.80 14.68
N LYS A 275 13.50 10.89 14.16
CA LYS A 275 14.09 12.23 14.27
C LYS A 275 14.22 12.72 15.69
N HIS A 276 13.12 12.64 16.42
CA HIS A 276 13.07 13.13 17.81
C HIS A 276 13.94 12.26 18.70
N PHE A 277 14.01 10.96 18.42
CA PHE A 277 14.89 10.05 19.14
C PHE A 277 16.38 10.39 18.95
N VAL A 278 16.80 10.61 17.70
CA VAL A 278 18.20 10.99 17.40
C VAL A 278 18.53 12.35 18.04
N ALA A 279 17.65 13.35 17.89
CA ALA A 279 17.84 14.65 18.54
C ALA A 279 17.88 14.57 20.08
N TRP A 280 17.08 13.66 20.67
CA TRP A 280 17.12 13.40 22.11
C TRP A 280 18.45 12.76 22.55
N LEU A 281 18.99 11.80 21.77
CA LEU A 281 20.32 11.24 22.04
C LEU A 281 21.41 12.33 21.96
N GLU A 282 21.40 13.15 20.90
CA GLU A 282 22.34 14.27 20.72
C GLU A 282 22.25 15.29 21.85
N ALA A 283 21.04 15.61 22.34
CA ALA A 283 20.86 16.54 23.44
C ALA A 283 21.34 15.99 24.81
N ASN A 284 21.34 14.67 24.99
CA ASN A 284 21.67 14.03 26.26
C ASN A 284 23.03 13.32 26.26
N HIS A 285 23.83 13.43 25.21
CA HIS A 285 25.09 12.69 25.03
C HIS A 285 26.13 12.90 26.12
N THR A 286 26.07 14.03 26.84
CA THR A 286 26.98 14.31 27.98
C THR A 286 26.61 13.56 29.27
N ASN A 287 25.41 12.96 29.33
CA ASN A 287 24.98 12.20 30.51
C ASN A 287 25.36 10.72 30.35
N ILE A 288 26.52 10.35 30.80
CA ILE A 288 27.14 9.01 30.65
C ILE A 288 26.43 7.88 31.42
N SER A 289 25.41 8.17 32.20
CA SER A 289 24.62 7.18 32.96
C SER A 289 23.15 7.12 32.53
N LYS A 290 22.74 7.94 31.57
CA LYS A 290 21.31 8.08 31.16
C LYS A 290 20.73 6.76 30.65
N LEU A 291 21.54 5.94 29.98
CA LEU A 291 21.14 4.64 29.45
C LEU A 291 21.82 3.47 30.20
N GLY A 292 22.24 3.68 31.43
CA GLY A 292 22.76 2.63 32.29
C GLY A 292 21.77 1.47 32.45
N GLY A 293 22.24 0.23 32.20
CA GLY A 293 21.42 -0.98 32.24
C GLY A 293 20.70 -1.33 30.94
N VAL A 294 20.66 -0.44 29.94
CA VAL A 294 20.16 -0.78 28.60
C VAL A 294 21.14 -1.69 27.87
N ARG A 295 20.68 -2.87 27.41
CA ARG A 295 21.44 -3.80 26.56
C ARG A 295 20.93 -3.69 25.14
N TYR A 296 21.77 -3.38 24.17
CA TYR A 296 21.30 -3.06 22.82
C TYR A 296 22.21 -3.61 21.72
N CYS A 297 21.68 -3.69 20.50
CA CYS A 297 22.43 -3.80 19.25
C CYS A 297 21.75 -2.99 18.15
N VAL A 298 22.51 -2.68 17.09
CA VAL A 298 22.04 -1.83 16.00
C VAL A 298 22.19 -2.55 14.66
N PHE A 299 21.16 -2.50 13.81
CA PHE A 299 21.27 -2.79 12.38
C PHE A 299 21.04 -1.52 11.58
N GLY A 300 22.04 -1.12 10.83
CA GLY A 300 22.04 0.10 10.02
C GLY A 300 21.74 -0.17 8.55
N VAL A 301 20.81 0.58 7.98
CA VAL A 301 20.45 0.56 6.55
C VAL A 301 21.00 1.81 5.88
N GLY A 302 21.74 1.65 4.76
CA GLY A 302 22.29 2.78 4.01
C GLY A 302 22.36 2.50 2.52
N ASN A 303 22.66 3.55 1.75
CA ASN A 303 22.90 3.46 0.32
C ASN A 303 24.31 4.00 0.02
N SER A 304 25.18 3.15 -0.54
CA SER A 304 26.56 3.54 -0.88
C SER A 304 26.68 4.62 -1.95
N SER A 305 25.60 4.95 -2.66
CA SER A 305 25.55 6.12 -3.54
C SER A 305 25.69 7.44 -2.76
N TRP A 306 25.42 7.45 -1.45
CA TRP A 306 25.59 8.60 -0.55
C TRP A 306 26.92 8.49 0.22
N VAL A 307 28.02 8.57 -0.51
CA VAL A 307 29.38 8.27 -0.03
C VAL A 307 29.72 8.90 1.31
N LEU A 308 29.38 10.19 1.52
CA LEU A 308 29.75 10.94 2.72
C LEU A 308 28.84 10.67 3.92
N THR A 309 27.65 10.19 3.69
CA THR A 309 26.60 10.01 4.72
C THR A 309 26.15 8.55 4.85
N PHE A 310 26.90 7.66 4.19
CA PHE A 310 26.65 6.24 4.21
C PHE A 310 26.71 5.68 5.63
N HIS A 311 25.57 5.15 6.11
CA HIS A 311 25.39 4.65 7.48
C HIS A 311 25.68 5.67 8.61
N ARG A 312 25.61 6.98 8.33
CA ARG A 312 25.89 8.01 9.37
C ARG A 312 24.96 7.85 10.58
N ILE A 313 23.65 7.76 10.37
CA ILE A 313 22.66 7.74 11.47
C ILE A 313 22.75 6.48 12.34
N PRO A 314 22.79 5.24 11.80
CA PRO A 314 22.94 4.07 12.66
C PRO A 314 24.24 4.07 13.44
N LYS A 315 25.36 4.53 12.86
CA LYS A 315 26.64 4.68 13.58
C LYS A 315 26.56 5.73 14.69
N LEU A 316 25.90 6.86 14.40
CA LEU A 316 25.69 7.92 15.41
C LEU A 316 24.82 7.39 16.57
N ILE A 317 23.75 6.66 16.30
CA ILE A 317 22.91 6.05 17.35
C ILE A 317 23.74 5.09 18.21
N ASP A 318 24.52 4.24 17.57
CA ASP A 318 25.38 3.24 18.25
C ASP A 318 26.40 3.94 19.17
N GLU A 319 27.09 4.95 18.65
CA GLU A 319 28.08 5.76 19.39
C GLU A 319 27.45 6.50 20.57
N LEU A 320 26.34 7.18 20.36
CA LEU A 320 25.65 7.94 21.40
C LEU A 320 25.07 7.04 22.48
N MET A 321 24.45 5.91 22.13
CA MET A 321 23.91 4.98 23.12
C MET A 321 25.05 4.36 23.98
N ALA A 322 26.14 3.98 23.37
CA ALA A 322 27.33 3.52 24.09
C ALA A 322 27.90 4.60 25.01
N GLY A 323 28.05 5.84 24.52
CA GLY A 323 28.53 7.01 25.29
C GLY A 323 27.65 7.37 26.48
N MET A 324 26.32 7.09 26.38
CA MET A 324 25.36 7.30 27.46
C MET A 324 25.23 6.12 28.45
N GLY A 325 26.11 5.12 28.36
CA GLY A 325 26.22 4.02 29.31
C GLY A 325 25.41 2.76 28.96
N ALA A 326 24.86 2.67 27.76
CA ALA A 326 24.23 1.43 27.31
C ALA A 326 25.30 0.36 26.94
N THR A 327 24.97 -0.91 27.16
CA THR A 327 25.84 -2.04 26.87
C THR A 327 25.52 -2.66 25.53
N GLN A 328 26.43 -2.63 24.57
CA GLN A 328 26.29 -3.28 23.28
C GLN A 328 26.39 -4.81 23.43
N ILE A 329 25.40 -5.56 22.92
CA ILE A 329 25.37 -7.03 23.03
C ILE A 329 26.04 -7.75 21.85
N MET A 330 26.18 -7.07 20.72
CA MET A 330 26.88 -7.53 19.52
C MET A 330 27.29 -6.33 18.66
N PRO A 331 28.31 -6.47 17.79
CA PRO A 331 28.73 -5.40 16.88
C PRO A 331 27.58 -4.91 15.98
N ILE A 332 27.64 -3.64 15.58
CA ILE A 332 26.68 -3.05 14.64
C ILE A 332 26.67 -3.80 13.30
N GLY A 333 25.48 -4.23 12.85
CA GLY A 333 25.27 -4.75 11.51
C GLY A 333 25.00 -3.61 10.52
N LEU A 334 25.56 -3.69 9.30
CA LEU A 334 25.44 -2.62 8.30
C LEU A 334 25.02 -3.18 6.94
N GLY A 335 23.79 -2.89 6.52
CA GLY A 335 23.22 -3.29 5.23
C GLY A 335 23.27 -2.16 4.19
N ASN A 336 23.57 -2.50 2.94
CA ASN A 336 23.60 -1.56 1.82
C ASN A 336 22.51 -1.89 0.81
N VAL A 337 21.53 -0.99 0.61
CA VAL A 337 20.44 -1.19 -0.35
C VAL A 337 20.89 -1.25 -1.81
N ALA A 338 22.08 -0.72 -2.13
CA ALA A 338 22.68 -0.86 -3.46
C ALA A 338 23.42 -2.20 -3.66
N LYS A 339 23.40 -3.09 -2.66
CA LYS A 339 24.02 -4.43 -2.67
C LYS A 339 23.06 -5.44 -2.07
N ASP A 340 23.58 -6.55 -1.56
CA ASP A 340 22.79 -7.59 -0.89
C ASP A 340 22.40 -7.17 0.55
N ILE A 341 21.38 -6.33 0.68
CA ILE A 341 20.88 -5.91 1.99
C ILE A 341 20.21 -7.04 2.76
N ILE A 342 19.59 -7.99 2.04
CA ILE A 342 18.89 -9.14 2.64
C ILE A 342 19.91 -10.10 3.23
N GLY A 343 20.98 -10.42 2.48
CA GLY A 343 22.07 -11.24 2.99
C GLY A 343 22.75 -10.61 4.20
N ALA A 344 23.00 -9.29 4.19
CA ALA A 344 23.57 -8.59 5.34
C ALA A 344 22.64 -8.63 6.57
N PHE A 345 21.33 -8.57 6.38
CA PHE A 345 20.36 -8.70 7.47
C PHE A 345 20.26 -10.15 7.97
N ASP A 346 20.33 -11.14 7.08
CA ASP A 346 20.37 -12.56 7.47
C ASP A 346 21.62 -12.88 8.30
N GLU A 347 22.80 -12.33 7.93
CA GLU A 347 24.06 -12.45 8.71
C GLU A 347 23.92 -11.78 10.09
N PHE A 348 23.26 -10.64 10.16
CA PHE A 348 22.93 -9.98 11.43
C PHE A 348 22.02 -10.84 12.29
N LEU A 349 20.98 -11.47 11.73
CA LEU A 349 20.10 -12.38 12.47
C LEU A 349 20.82 -13.62 12.98
N ASP A 350 21.72 -14.21 12.16
CA ASP A 350 22.53 -15.36 12.57
C ASP A 350 23.44 -15.02 13.76
N SER A 351 23.82 -13.74 13.93
CA SER A 351 24.59 -13.25 15.09
C SER A 351 23.69 -12.82 16.25
N LEU A 352 22.49 -12.31 15.98
CA LEU A 352 21.54 -11.81 16.96
C LEU A 352 21.02 -12.93 17.86
N TRP A 353 20.55 -14.04 17.24
CA TRP A 353 19.90 -15.10 18.01
C TRP A 353 20.81 -15.69 19.11
N PRO A 354 22.08 -16.07 18.83
CA PRO A 354 22.99 -16.51 19.89
C PRO A 354 23.28 -15.44 20.94
N ALA A 355 23.32 -14.14 20.56
CA ALA A 355 23.63 -13.05 21.50
C ALA A 355 22.49 -12.80 22.50
N VAL A 356 21.23 -13.05 22.11
CA VAL A 356 20.05 -12.85 22.97
C VAL A 356 19.61 -14.13 23.68
N GLU A 357 20.05 -15.33 23.20
CA GLU A 357 19.75 -16.64 23.79
C GLU A 357 20.70 -17.01 24.95
N ASN A 358 21.78 -16.31 25.19
CA ASN A 358 22.90 -16.68 26.07
C ASN A 358 22.55 -16.80 27.56
N GLU A 359 21.62 -17.72 27.89
CA GLU A 359 21.51 -18.43 29.17
C GLU A 359 20.80 -19.77 28.92
N LYS A 360 21.60 -20.84 29.01
CA LYS A 360 21.22 -22.26 29.04
C LYS A 360 19.75 -22.60 28.80
N THR A 361 19.35 -22.83 27.59
CA THR A 361 18.20 -23.66 27.26
C THR A 361 18.62 -24.60 26.12
N THR A 362 18.54 -25.89 26.38
CA THR A 362 18.81 -26.95 25.41
C THR A 362 17.93 -26.73 24.19
N SER A 363 18.55 -26.36 23.08
CA SER A 363 17.90 -26.16 21.79
C SER A 363 17.38 -27.50 21.26
N SER A 364 16.09 -27.71 21.33
CA SER A 364 15.44 -28.67 20.47
C SER A 364 15.36 -28.07 19.07
N ASN A 365 16.10 -28.64 18.14
CA ASN A 365 16.06 -28.34 16.70
C ASN A 365 14.63 -28.46 16.16
N LEU A 366 13.87 -27.38 16.17
CA LEU A 366 12.59 -27.25 15.51
C LEU A 366 12.69 -26.20 14.40
N LYS A 367 13.42 -26.56 13.32
CA LYS A 367 13.20 -25.96 12.01
C LYS A 367 11.83 -26.43 11.49
N LYS A 368 10.73 -25.84 11.99
CA LYS A 368 9.43 -25.96 11.32
C LYS A 368 9.31 -24.83 10.31
N GLY A 369 9.62 -25.15 9.06
CA GLY A 369 9.29 -24.31 7.92
C GLY A 369 7.76 -24.11 7.79
N LEU A 370 7.36 -23.14 6.98
CA LEU A 370 5.97 -22.89 6.61
C LEU A 370 5.33 -24.19 6.12
N GLN A 371 4.21 -24.59 6.72
CA GLN A 371 3.40 -25.73 6.23
C GLN A 371 2.24 -25.16 5.42
N LEU A 372 2.09 -25.69 4.21
CA LEU A 372 1.01 -25.35 3.28
C LEU A 372 0.15 -26.59 3.10
N GLU A 373 -1.13 -26.45 3.37
CA GLU A 373 -2.15 -27.42 2.92
C GLU A 373 -2.86 -26.84 1.69
N MET A 374 -2.76 -27.52 0.56
CA MET A 374 -3.46 -27.14 -0.65
C MET A 374 -4.80 -27.85 -0.73
N SER A 375 -5.85 -27.11 -0.99
CA SER A 375 -7.20 -27.63 -1.19
C SER A 375 -7.82 -27.04 -2.44
N VAL A 376 -8.67 -27.82 -3.10
CA VAL A 376 -9.43 -27.38 -4.28
C VAL A 376 -10.78 -26.77 -3.89
N ASP A 377 -11.16 -26.81 -2.61
CA ASP A 377 -12.40 -26.22 -2.12
C ASP A 377 -12.26 -24.70 -2.02
N ARG A 378 -13.14 -23.98 -2.71
CA ARG A 378 -13.15 -22.52 -2.80
C ARG A 378 -13.58 -21.85 -1.49
N PRO A 379 -12.69 -21.18 -0.72
CA PRO A 379 -13.11 -20.35 0.39
C PRO A 379 -13.71 -19.03 -0.14
N LYS A 380 -14.72 -18.52 0.55
CA LYS A 380 -15.29 -17.20 0.26
C LYS A 380 -14.36 -16.13 0.81
N LEU A 381 -13.99 -15.20 -0.06
CA LEU A 381 -13.32 -13.94 0.32
C LEU A 381 -14.17 -13.20 1.36
N LEU A 382 -13.65 -13.06 2.55
CA LEU A 382 -14.19 -12.18 3.57
C LEU A 382 -13.86 -10.73 3.18
N GLY A 383 -14.89 -9.89 3.14
CA GLY A 383 -14.76 -8.48 2.83
C GLY A 383 -13.78 -7.80 3.78
N GLU A 384 -12.75 -7.21 3.22
CA GLU A 384 -11.78 -6.40 3.93
C GLU A 384 -12.41 -5.02 4.24
N LYS A 385 -12.29 -4.60 5.51
CA LYS A 385 -12.66 -3.24 5.91
C LYS A 385 -11.60 -2.24 5.46
N GLU A 386 -12.08 -1.27 4.72
CA GLU A 386 -11.59 0.10 4.54
C GLU A 386 -10.09 0.31 4.35
N ILE A 387 -9.65 0.05 3.12
CA ILE A 387 -8.62 0.85 2.50
C ILE A 387 -9.33 1.93 1.71
N SER A 388 -8.78 3.13 1.78
CA SER A 388 -9.29 4.23 1.00
C SER A 388 -9.04 3.96 -0.48
N LEU A 389 -10.12 3.84 -1.24
CA LEU A 389 -10.07 3.59 -2.68
C LEU A 389 -10.18 4.93 -3.41
N GLY A 390 -9.05 5.39 -3.96
CA GLY A 390 -9.06 6.48 -4.93
C GLY A 390 -9.68 6.04 -6.26
N THR A 391 -10.23 6.99 -7.02
CA THR A 391 -10.74 6.76 -8.37
C THR A 391 -9.83 7.45 -9.37
N VAL A 392 -9.31 6.72 -10.35
CA VAL A 392 -8.49 7.29 -11.41
C VAL A 392 -9.36 8.14 -12.34
N ARG A 393 -9.04 9.42 -12.46
CA ARG A 393 -9.76 10.39 -13.30
C ARG A 393 -9.03 10.66 -14.61
N GLN A 394 -7.71 10.57 -14.58
CA GLN A 394 -6.86 10.67 -15.75
C GLN A 394 -5.70 9.69 -15.62
N ASN A 395 -5.27 9.09 -16.72
CA ASN A 395 -4.07 8.28 -16.82
C ASN A 395 -3.50 8.44 -18.22
N SER A 396 -2.84 9.57 -18.46
CA SER A 396 -2.37 9.98 -19.78
C SER A 396 -0.87 9.78 -19.96
N LYS A 397 -0.47 9.38 -21.16
CA LYS A 397 0.92 9.31 -21.57
C LYS A 397 1.44 10.73 -21.85
N LEU A 398 2.59 11.07 -21.27
CA LEU A 398 3.30 12.33 -21.47
C LEU A 398 4.51 12.17 -22.39
N ALA A 399 5.15 11.00 -22.37
CA ALA A 399 6.29 10.67 -23.22
C ALA A 399 6.29 9.19 -23.59
N ASP A 400 6.67 8.87 -24.82
CA ASP A 400 6.77 7.50 -25.31
C ASP A 400 8.05 6.81 -24.87
N ALA A 401 8.07 5.47 -24.95
CA ALA A 401 9.22 4.65 -24.60
C ALA A 401 10.38 4.67 -25.62
N THR A 402 10.38 5.57 -26.60
CA THR A 402 11.38 5.62 -27.68
C THR A 402 12.79 6.00 -27.22
N LEU A 403 12.90 6.91 -26.24
CA LEU A 403 14.19 7.40 -25.73
C LEU A 403 14.44 7.01 -24.26
N GLY A 404 13.56 6.24 -23.67
CA GLY A 404 13.63 5.80 -22.27
C GLY A 404 12.29 5.29 -21.79
N PRO A 405 12.05 5.10 -20.48
CA PRO A 405 10.78 4.62 -19.99
C PRO A 405 9.64 5.57 -20.37
N GLU A 406 8.48 5.01 -20.69
CA GLU A 406 7.24 5.76 -20.88
C GLU A 406 6.93 6.59 -19.63
N LYS A 407 6.58 7.86 -19.81
CA LYS A 407 6.19 8.74 -18.70
C LYS A 407 4.70 9.02 -18.73
N ARG A 408 4.07 8.96 -17.59
CA ARG A 408 2.63 9.17 -17.43
C ARG A 408 2.30 10.17 -16.35
N LEU A 409 1.16 10.83 -16.54
CA LEU A 409 0.45 11.60 -15.52
C LEU A 409 -0.82 10.84 -15.15
N MET A 410 -0.98 10.53 -13.88
CA MET A 410 -2.22 9.99 -13.35
C MET A 410 -2.83 10.99 -12.37
N GLU A 411 -4.14 11.23 -12.51
CA GLU A 411 -4.93 12.00 -11.57
C GLU A 411 -5.89 11.06 -10.84
N VAL A 412 -5.89 11.13 -9.51
CA VAL A 412 -6.69 10.31 -8.61
C VAL A 412 -7.59 11.20 -7.79
N GLU A 413 -8.90 10.96 -7.86
CA GLU A 413 -9.85 11.50 -6.90
C GLU A 413 -9.68 10.74 -5.58
N LEU A 414 -9.26 11.44 -4.55
CA LEU A 414 -9.06 10.92 -3.22
C LEU A 414 -10.39 10.77 -2.45
N PRO A 415 -10.49 9.84 -1.50
CA PRO A 415 -11.62 9.77 -0.58
C PRO A 415 -11.82 11.09 0.18
N GLN A 416 -13.07 11.41 0.54
CA GLN A 416 -13.45 12.71 1.14
C GLN A 416 -12.70 13.07 2.43
N GLU A 417 -12.21 12.06 3.17
CA GLU A 417 -11.48 12.25 4.43
C GLU A 417 -9.96 12.42 4.22
N MET A 418 -9.49 12.30 2.99
CA MET A 418 -8.08 12.34 2.66
C MET A 418 -7.69 13.68 2.07
N SER A 419 -6.79 14.39 2.73
CA SER A 419 -6.21 15.66 2.26
C SER A 419 -4.70 15.55 2.13
N TYR A 420 -4.09 16.44 1.37
CA TYR A 420 -2.64 16.52 1.20
C TYR A 420 -2.17 17.97 1.12
N ALA A 421 -0.89 18.18 1.28
CA ALA A 421 -0.21 19.43 1.00
C ALA A 421 0.88 19.21 -0.07
N CYS A 422 1.25 20.26 -0.81
CA CYS A 422 2.32 20.17 -1.81
C CYS A 422 3.60 19.59 -1.21
N GLY A 423 4.20 18.63 -1.89
CA GLY A 423 5.36 17.88 -1.43
C GLY A 423 5.03 16.58 -0.69
N ASP A 424 3.75 16.29 -0.39
CA ASP A 424 3.33 14.99 0.17
C ASP A 424 3.43 13.86 -0.85
N TYR A 425 3.25 12.63 -0.38
CA TYR A 425 3.32 11.42 -1.19
C TYR A 425 1.96 10.74 -1.30
N LEU A 426 1.64 10.25 -2.47
CA LEU A 426 0.61 9.24 -2.68
C LEU A 426 1.26 7.86 -2.58
N VAL A 427 0.86 7.09 -1.59
CA VAL A 427 1.32 5.71 -1.40
C VAL A 427 0.31 4.77 -2.04
N VAL A 428 0.78 3.90 -2.93
CA VAL A 428 -0.05 3.00 -3.72
C VAL A 428 0.26 1.56 -3.36
N LEU A 429 -0.78 0.75 -3.21
CA LEU A 429 -0.69 -0.69 -3.00
C LEU A 429 -0.88 -1.39 -4.36
N PRO A 430 0.21 -1.86 -5.00
CA PRO A 430 0.11 -2.49 -6.30
C PRO A 430 -0.34 -3.95 -6.19
N THR A 431 -0.64 -4.54 -7.36
CA THR A 431 -0.73 -5.99 -7.56
C THR A 431 0.15 -6.36 -8.74
N TYR A 432 0.67 -7.59 -8.73
CA TYR A 432 1.41 -8.12 -9.87
C TYR A 432 0.48 -8.35 -11.07
N ARG A 433 1.05 -8.31 -12.26
CA ARG A 433 0.38 -8.66 -13.51
C ARG A 433 0.02 -10.15 -13.50
N SER A 434 -1.04 -10.48 -14.22
CA SER A 434 -1.49 -11.87 -14.41
C SER A 434 -0.35 -12.78 -14.89
N ASP A 435 0.45 -12.29 -15.85
CA ASP A 435 1.54 -13.07 -16.45
C ASP A 435 2.61 -13.44 -15.41
N ASP A 436 3.00 -12.49 -14.55
CA ASP A 436 3.99 -12.73 -13.49
C ASP A 436 3.47 -13.73 -12.46
N VAL A 437 2.18 -13.65 -12.12
CA VAL A 437 1.53 -14.63 -11.23
C VAL A 437 1.49 -16.01 -11.87
N HIS A 438 1.12 -16.10 -13.16
CA HIS A 438 1.10 -17.37 -13.86
C HIS A 438 2.49 -18.01 -13.99
N ARG A 439 3.56 -17.22 -14.17
CA ARG A 439 4.94 -17.75 -14.16
C ARG A 439 5.22 -18.53 -12.86
N VAL A 440 4.86 -17.94 -11.70
CA VAL A 440 5.02 -18.62 -10.40
C VAL A 440 4.18 -19.87 -10.32
N LEU A 441 2.89 -19.77 -10.61
CA LEU A 441 1.96 -20.92 -10.51
C LEU A 441 2.37 -22.07 -11.44
N ASN A 442 2.78 -21.75 -12.67
CA ASN A 442 3.26 -22.74 -13.65
C ASN A 442 4.55 -23.43 -13.19
N ARG A 443 5.51 -22.66 -12.59
CA ARG A 443 6.75 -23.24 -12.09
C ARG A 443 6.52 -24.30 -11.02
N PHE A 444 5.47 -24.15 -10.22
CA PHE A 444 5.13 -25.09 -9.15
C PHE A 444 3.97 -26.03 -9.48
N GLY A 445 3.44 -25.99 -10.71
CA GLY A 445 2.33 -26.83 -11.15
C GLY A 445 1.03 -26.58 -10.36
N ILE A 446 0.78 -25.34 -9.95
CA ILE A 446 -0.37 -24.96 -9.12
C ILE A 446 -1.50 -24.43 -9.99
N ALA A 447 -2.71 -24.94 -9.79
CA ALA A 447 -3.90 -24.44 -10.49
C ALA A 447 -4.24 -23.00 -10.03
N VAL A 448 -4.74 -22.17 -10.96
CA VAL A 448 -5.09 -20.77 -10.71
C VAL A 448 -6.14 -20.63 -9.60
N ASP A 449 -7.03 -21.58 -9.46
CA ASP A 449 -8.09 -21.66 -8.45
C ASP A 449 -7.71 -22.48 -7.21
N ALA A 450 -6.46 -22.95 -7.11
CA ALA A 450 -5.97 -23.62 -5.94
C ALA A 450 -6.01 -22.69 -4.71
N THR A 451 -6.40 -23.25 -3.59
CA THR A 451 -6.40 -22.54 -2.32
C THR A 451 -5.27 -23.01 -1.44
N VAL A 452 -4.70 -22.08 -0.70
CA VAL A 452 -3.56 -22.30 0.17
C VAL A 452 -3.96 -21.95 1.59
N LYS A 453 -3.81 -22.90 2.50
CA LYS A 453 -3.96 -22.68 3.92
C LYS A 453 -2.58 -22.46 4.52
N LEU A 454 -2.37 -21.27 5.07
CA LEU A 454 -1.11 -20.89 5.70
C LEU A 454 -1.15 -21.28 7.19
N SER A 455 -0.24 -22.14 7.61
CA SER A 455 -0.05 -22.51 9.01
C SER A 455 1.44 -22.43 9.36
N GLY A 456 1.79 -21.84 10.51
CA GLY A 456 3.17 -21.71 10.95
C GLY A 456 3.48 -20.41 11.67
N THR A 457 4.76 -20.18 11.96
CA THR A 457 5.24 -19.10 12.85
C THR A 457 5.40 -17.73 12.19
N ARG A 458 5.33 -17.61 10.87
CA ARG A 458 5.46 -16.32 10.17
C ARG A 458 4.14 -15.53 10.15
N LYS A 459 3.95 -14.68 11.16
CA LYS A 459 2.76 -13.81 11.28
C LYS A 459 2.72 -12.67 10.24
N ALA A 460 3.84 -12.25 9.68
CA ALA A 460 3.96 -11.09 8.80
C ALA A 460 3.25 -11.24 7.43
N PHE A 461 3.08 -12.46 6.93
CA PHE A 461 2.42 -12.70 5.64
C PHE A 461 0.91 -12.50 5.65
N LEU A 462 0.29 -12.45 6.83
CA LEU A 462 -1.17 -12.44 6.96
C LEU A 462 -1.78 -11.05 7.08
N VAL A 463 -0.94 -10.03 7.17
CA VAL A 463 -1.39 -8.65 7.17
C VAL A 463 -1.27 -8.14 5.74
N SER A 464 -2.40 -8.17 5.01
CA SER A 464 -2.45 -7.53 3.71
C SER A 464 -1.94 -6.10 3.81
N PRO A 465 -1.02 -5.64 2.93
CA PRO A 465 -0.69 -4.22 2.83
C PRO A 465 -1.94 -3.36 2.63
N ARG A 466 -3.05 -3.97 2.23
CA ARG A 466 -4.36 -3.34 2.04
C ARG A 466 -5.09 -2.95 3.32
N CYS A 467 -4.62 -3.35 4.53
CA CYS A 467 -5.34 -3.12 5.79
C CYS A 467 -4.76 -2.04 6.71
N LEU A 468 -3.82 -1.19 6.25
CA LEU A 468 -2.97 -0.46 7.18
C LEU A 468 -2.95 1.05 6.96
N THR A 469 -3.74 1.78 7.71
CA THR A 469 -3.40 3.13 8.16
C THR A 469 -2.56 3.01 9.44
N ASP A 470 -1.50 3.81 9.57
CA ASP A 470 -0.47 3.69 10.62
C ASP A 470 -0.99 3.63 12.08
N SER A 471 -2.17 4.17 12.37
CA SER A 471 -2.76 4.18 13.72
C SER A 471 -3.60 2.94 14.05
N LEU A 472 -4.07 2.19 13.06
CA LEU A 472 -4.86 0.97 13.25
C LEU A 472 -4.02 -0.30 13.33
N LEU A 473 -2.77 -0.26 12.84
CA LEU A 473 -1.80 -1.36 12.86
C LEU A 473 -1.50 -1.88 14.26
N LEU A 474 -1.29 -0.98 15.21
CA LEU A 474 -0.93 -1.35 16.59
C LEU A 474 -2.08 -1.99 17.37
N SER A 475 -3.35 -1.67 17.07
CA SER A 475 -4.50 -2.26 17.75
C SER A 475 -5.00 -3.57 17.13
N TYR A 476 -4.64 -3.86 15.86
CA TYR A 476 -5.12 -5.04 15.13
C TYR A 476 -4.15 -6.22 15.17
N ALA A 477 -2.84 -5.95 15.15
CA ALA A 477 -1.81 -7.00 15.27
C ALA A 477 -1.94 -7.81 16.56
N ASP A 478 -2.36 -7.17 17.65
CA ASP A 478 -2.59 -7.82 18.96
C ASP A 478 -3.88 -8.66 19.03
N LYS A 479 -4.82 -8.46 18.11
CA LYS A 479 -6.15 -9.11 18.13
C LYS A 479 -6.35 -10.24 17.14
N MET A 480 -5.48 -10.40 16.15
CA MET A 480 -5.58 -11.49 15.17
C MET A 480 -4.61 -12.62 15.50
N GLN A 481 -5.12 -13.68 16.10
CA GLN A 481 -4.43 -14.96 16.15
C GLN A 481 -4.37 -15.53 14.72
N PRO A 482 -3.19 -15.89 14.19
CA PRO A 482 -3.04 -16.32 12.79
C PRO A 482 -3.21 -17.84 12.68
N THR A 483 -4.37 -18.35 12.98
CA THR A 483 -4.65 -19.76 12.77
C THR A 483 -5.69 -19.91 11.68
N ASP A 484 -5.31 -20.63 10.61
CA ASP A 484 -6.21 -21.18 9.59
C ASP A 484 -6.82 -20.22 8.57
N ARG A 485 -6.07 -19.19 8.07
CA ARG A 485 -6.51 -18.43 6.91
C ARG A 485 -6.24 -19.22 5.64
N THR A 486 -7.27 -19.42 4.85
CA THR A 486 -7.18 -19.98 3.50
C THR A 486 -7.31 -18.88 2.48
N GLU A 487 -6.39 -18.78 1.54
CA GLU A 487 -6.34 -17.79 0.46
C GLU A 487 -6.17 -18.48 -0.89
N TYR A 488 -6.60 -17.84 -2.00
CA TYR A 488 -6.27 -18.35 -3.32
C TYR A 488 -4.77 -18.18 -3.59
N ALA A 489 -4.12 -19.20 -4.16
CA ALA A 489 -2.72 -19.15 -4.54
C ALA A 489 -2.44 -17.96 -5.48
N TYR A 490 -3.34 -17.70 -6.43
CA TYR A 490 -3.26 -16.55 -7.33
C TYR A 490 -3.26 -15.22 -6.59
N SER A 491 -4.16 -15.03 -5.63
CA SER A 491 -4.27 -13.83 -4.82
C SER A 491 -3.06 -13.65 -3.91
N LEU A 492 -2.62 -14.74 -3.26
CA LEU A 492 -1.44 -14.74 -2.40
C LEU A 492 -0.19 -14.27 -3.17
N VAL A 493 0.08 -14.88 -4.31
CA VAL A 493 1.24 -14.53 -5.13
C VAL A 493 1.14 -13.12 -5.70
N GLY A 494 -0.04 -12.74 -6.20
CA GLY A 494 -0.23 -11.48 -6.91
C GLY A 494 -0.36 -10.24 -6.04
N SER A 495 -0.74 -10.38 -4.76
CA SER A 495 -1.11 -9.23 -3.92
C SER A 495 -0.38 -9.15 -2.58
N TYR A 496 0.37 -10.19 -2.18
CA TYR A 496 0.97 -10.26 -0.86
C TYR A 496 2.49 -10.48 -0.86
N LEU A 497 3.07 -10.94 -1.96
CA LEU A 497 4.47 -11.36 -2.03
C LEU A 497 5.30 -10.49 -2.97
N GLU A 498 6.53 -10.16 -2.59
CA GLU A 498 7.48 -9.41 -3.41
C GLU A 498 8.26 -10.39 -4.32
N LEU A 499 7.83 -10.53 -5.58
CA LEU A 499 8.40 -11.52 -6.51
C LEU A 499 9.71 -11.04 -7.16
N GLY A 500 9.89 -9.73 -7.28
CA GLY A 500 10.99 -9.11 -8.03
C GLY A 500 12.25 -8.82 -7.18
N THR A 501 12.31 -9.27 -5.93
CA THR A 501 13.49 -9.07 -5.10
C THR A 501 14.65 -9.94 -5.60
N PRO A 502 15.85 -9.37 -5.80
CA PRO A 502 17.04 -10.17 -6.15
C PRO A 502 17.29 -11.28 -5.12
N ILE A 503 17.63 -12.48 -5.62
CA ILE A 503 17.94 -13.63 -4.77
C ILE A 503 19.17 -13.33 -3.89
N SER A 504 19.11 -13.65 -2.59
CA SER A 504 20.27 -13.55 -1.70
C SER A 504 21.19 -14.77 -1.80
N ARG A 505 22.44 -14.63 -1.38
CA ARG A 505 23.40 -15.76 -1.36
C ARG A 505 22.92 -16.93 -0.49
N LYS A 506 22.28 -16.64 0.64
CA LYS A 506 21.71 -17.66 1.54
C LYS A 506 20.56 -18.41 0.88
N GLN A 507 19.66 -17.69 0.19
CA GLN A 507 18.60 -18.30 -0.61
C GLN A 507 19.18 -19.18 -1.73
N LEU A 508 20.22 -18.71 -2.43
CA LEU A 508 20.91 -19.47 -3.46
C LEU A 508 21.55 -20.76 -2.90
N GLN A 509 22.16 -20.71 -1.73
CA GLN A 509 22.68 -21.89 -1.03
C GLN A 509 21.57 -22.89 -0.71
N THR A 510 20.39 -22.40 -0.32
CA THR A 510 19.22 -23.27 -0.08
C THR A 510 18.78 -23.95 -1.38
N LEU A 511 18.69 -23.20 -2.51
CA LEU A 511 18.38 -23.81 -3.82
C LEU A 511 19.40 -24.88 -4.18
N THR A 512 20.67 -24.62 -3.97
CA THR A 512 21.78 -25.59 -4.21
C THR A 512 21.57 -26.86 -3.38
N SER A 513 21.20 -26.72 -2.11
CA SER A 513 21.03 -27.87 -1.20
C SER A 513 19.86 -28.77 -1.56
N VAL A 514 18.80 -28.24 -2.19
CA VAL A 514 17.59 -29.00 -2.60
C VAL A 514 17.62 -29.43 -4.07
N THR A 515 18.71 -29.16 -4.80
CA THR A 515 18.89 -29.57 -6.19
C THR A 515 19.59 -30.94 -6.23
N GLU A 516 18.92 -31.94 -6.79
CA GLU A 516 19.43 -33.32 -6.90
C GLU A 516 20.30 -33.53 -8.15
N ASN A 517 19.98 -32.83 -9.25
CA ASN A 517 20.74 -32.96 -10.49
C ASN A 517 22.17 -32.41 -10.30
N THR A 518 23.16 -33.29 -10.48
CA THR A 518 24.57 -32.99 -10.21
C THR A 518 25.12 -31.85 -11.07
N GLU A 519 24.70 -31.77 -12.33
CA GLU A 519 25.18 -30.71 -13.24
C GLU A 519 24.61 -29.33 -12.86
N GLU A 520 23.29 -29.24 -12.60
CA GLU A 520 22.66 -28.00 -12.15
C GLU A 520 23.17 -27.59 -10.76
N LYS A 521 23.35 -28.57 -9.86
CA LYS A 521 23.91 -28.32 -8.52
C LYS A 521 25.30 -27.71 -8.59
N THR A 522 26.19 -28.24 -9.41
CA THR A 522 27.52 -27.71 -9.63
C THR A 522 27.50 -26.28 -10.17
N LYS A 523 26.57 -25.99 -11.11
CA LYS A 523 26.39 -24.64 -11.63
C LYS A 523 25.89 -23.68 -10.55
N LEU A 524 24.94 -24.09 -9.71
CA LEU A 524 24.43 -23.32 -8.58
C LEU A 524 25.51 -23.08 -7.53
N GLU A 525 26.31 -24.11 -7.19
CA GLU A 525 27.45 -23.99 -6.28
C GLU A 525 28.44 -22.92 -6.76
N ARG A 526 28.82 -22.93 -8.04
CA ARG A 526 29.65 -21.88 -8.65
C ARG A 526 29.07 -20.49 -8.44
N LEU A 527 27.75 -20.34 -8.61
CA LEU A 527 27.07 -19.06 -8.45
C LEU A 527 27.02 -18.56 -6.99
N THR A 528 27.27 -19.41 -5.98
CA THR A 528 27.34 -18.98 -4.57
C THR A 528 28.63 -18.22 -4.25
N GLY A 529 29.67 -18.33 -5.10
CA GLY A 529 30.91 -17.55 -4.97
C GLY A 529 30.64 -16.05 -5.10
N VAL A 530 31.32 -15.22 -4.28
CA VAL A 530 31.04 -13.77 -4.14
C VAL A 530 31.07 -13.04 -5.49
N ASP A 531 32.08 -13.28 -6.32
CA ASP A 531 32.25 -12.59 -7.59
C ASP A 531 31.21 -13.04 -8.63
N SER A 532 30.97 -14.35 -8.74
CA SER A 532 29.95 -14.92 -9.64
C SER A 532 28.56 -14.47 -9.24
N TYR A 533 28.25 -14.48 -7.95
CA TYR A 533 26.98 -13.98 -7.43
C TYR A 533 26.75 -12.50 -7.79
N ASN A 534 27.73 -11.63 -7.50
CA ASN A 534 27.63 -10.21 -7.79
C ASN A 534 27.47 -9.92 -9.30
N LEU A 535 28.26 -10.60 -10.14
CA LEU A 535 28.29 -10.35 -11.59
C LEU A 535 27.11 -10.98 -12.33
N GLU A 536 26.74 -12.21 -11.97
CA GLU A 536 25.77 -13.00 -12.76
C GLU A 536 24.35 -12.93 -12.24
N LEU A 537 24.15 -12.63 -10.96
CA LEU A 537 22.83 -12.59 -10.32
C LEU A 537 22.48 -11.18 -9.82
N LEU A 538 23.23 -10.65 -8.86
CA LEU A 538 22.87 -9.42 -8.18
C LEU A 538 22.87 -8.20 -9.12
N SER A 539 23.93 -8.03 -9.94
CA SER A 539 24.01 -6.91 -10.91
C SER A 539 22.96 -6.98 -12.00
N LYS A 540 22.40 -8.18 -12.24
CA LYS A 540 21.33 -8.43 -13.21
C LYS A 540 19.94 -8.44 -12.59
N GLY A 541 19.83 -8.27 -11.27
CA GLY A 541 18.56 -8.25 -10.54
C GLY A 541 17.80 -9.58 -10.58
N ALA A 542 18.51 -10.73 -10.68
CA ALA A 542 17.88 -12.04 -10.76
C ALA A 542 17.06 -12.36 -9.52
N SER A 543 15.77 -12.64 -9.67
CA SER A 543 14.89 -13.10 -8.60
C SER A 543 15.05 -14.59 -8.32
N ILE A 544 14.45 -15.07 -7.21
CA ILE A 544 14.38 -16.51 -6.92
C ILE A 544 13.68 -17.26 -8.06
N LEU A 545 12.59 -16.70 -8.60
CA LEU A 545 11.84 -17.32 -9.71
C LEU A 545 12.70 -17.44 -10.97
N ASP A 546 13.43 -16.39 -11.33
CA ASP A 546 14.31 -16.40 -12.49
C ASP A 546 15.39 -17.50 -12.40
N VAL A 547 15.95 -17.69 -11.20
CA VAL A 547 16.89 -18.79 -10.95
C VAL A 547 16.23 -20.15 -11.01
N LEU A 548 15.01 -20.31 -10.46
CA LEU A 548 14.26 -21.57 -10.53
C LEU A 548 13.84 -21.94 -11.97
N GLU A 549 13.55 -20.97 -12.83
CA GLU A 549 13.25 -21.20 -14.24
C GLU A 549 14.51 -21.62 -15.02
N LYS A 550 15.66 -21.06 -14.66
CA LYS A 550 16.96 -21.42 -15.27
C LYS A 550 17.46 -22.80 -14.82
N PHE A 551 17.07 -23.25 -13.63
CA PHE A 551 17.43 -24.53 -13.04
C PHE A 551 16.15 -25.34 -12.71
N PRO A 552 15.50 -25.91 -13.73
CA PRO A 552 14.18 -26.53 -13.60
C PRO A 552 14.17 -27.80 -12.72
N THR A 553 15.31 -28.48 -12.55
CA THR A 553 15.41 -29.67 -11.70
C THR A 553 15.53 -29.34 -10.20
N CYS A 554 15.61 -28.06 -9.84
CA CYS A 554 15.63 -27.65 -8.43
C CYS A 554 14.30 -28.00 -7.74
N GLY A 555 14.38 -28.87 -6.74
CA GLY A 555 13.23 -29.45 -6.02
C GLY A 555 12.65 -28.57 -4.94
N LEU A 556 12.78 -27.25 -5.02
CA LEU A 556 12.22 -26.33 -4.04
C LEU A 556 10.68 -26.47 -4.00
N SER A 557 10.13 -26.69 -2.81
CA SER A 557 8.67 -26.71 -2.65
C SER A 557 8.06 -25.30 -2.72
N PHE A 558 6.78 -25.20 -3.10
CA PHE A 558 6.05 -23.93 -3.11
C PHE A 558 6.01 -23.27 -1.72
N ALA A 559 5.87 -24.08 -0.66
CA ALA A 559 5.92 -23.62 0.72
C ALA A 559 7.26 -22.92 1.04
N ALA A 560 8.38 -23.58 0.69
CA ALA A 560 9.69 -23.00 0.92
C ALA A 560 9.95 -21.74 0.06
N TYR A 561 9.43 -21.72 -1.18
CA TYR A 561 9.48 -20.52 -2.03
C TYR A 561 8.79 -19.33 -1.39
N ILE A 562 7.52 -19.50 -0.94
CA ILE A 562 6.78 -18.44 -0.25
C ILE A 562 7.51 -17.99 1.01
N ASP A 563 8.08 -18.93 1.78
CA ASP A 563 8.80 -18.63 3.02
C ASP A 563 10.06 -17.79 2.80
N MET A 564 10.66 -17.86 1.61
CA MET A 564 11.81 -17.06 1.20
C MET A 564 11.46 -15.65 0.72
N LEU A 565 10.20 -15.41 0.32
CA LEU A 565 9.79 -14.11 -0.21
C LEU A 565 9.44 -13.12 0.90
N GLN A 566 9.62 -11.84 0.61
CA GLN A 566 9.18 -10.76 1.48
C GLN A 566 7.71 -10.39 1.17
N PRO A 567 7.00 -9.75 2.12
CA PRO A 567 5.69 -9.15 1.84
C PRO A 567 5.79 -8.08 0.74
N LEU A 568 4.75 -7.97 -0.09
CA LEU A 568 4.67 -6.93 -1.10
C LEU A 568 4.58 -5.55 -0.45
N HIS A 569 5.50 -4.66 -0.81
CA HIS A 569 5.58 -3.32 -0.25
C HIS A 569 4.70 -2.33 -1.02
N PRO A 570 4.11 -1.33 -0.34
CA PRO A 570 3.52 -0.17 -1.01
C PRO A 570 4.57 0.61 -1.81
N ARG A 571 4.14 1.26 -2.89
CA ARG A 571 5.00 2.14 -3.71
C ARG A 571 4.64 3.59 -3.45
N VAL A 572 5.66 4.42 -3.31
CA VAL A 572 5.55 5.82 -2.92
C VAL A 572 5.80 6.71 -4.12
N TYR A 573 4.87 7.62 -4.39
CA TYR A 573 4.96 8.58 -5.49
C TYR A 573 4.77 9.99 -4.93
N SER A 574 5.62 10.93 -5.30
CA SER A 574 5.43 12.34 -4.94
C SER A 574 4.20 12.90 -5.64
N ILE A 575 3.37 13.61 -4.90
CA ILE A 575 2.21 14.30 -5.47
C ILE A 575 2.69 15.46 -6.32
N ALA A 576 2.18 15.52 -7.55
CA ALA A 576 2.57 16.47 -8.59
C ALA A 576 1.57 17.62 -8.77
N SER A 577 0.60 17.75 -7.87
CA SER A 577 -0.43 18.79 -7.89
C SER A 577 -0.47 19.59 -6.59
N SER A 578 -1.05 20.80 -6.70
CA SER A 578 -1.39 21.61 -5.52
C SER A 578 -2.87 21.46 -5.17
N PRO A 579 -3.22 21.31 -3.88
CA PRO A 579 -4.62 21.33 -3.47
C PRO A 579 -5.28 22.70 -3.66
N LEU A 580 -4.52 23.77 -3.87
CA LEU A 580 -5.04 25.11 -4.15
C LEU A 580 -5.38 25.31 -5.64
N ALA A 581 -4.69 24.62 -6.55
CA ALA A 581 -4.86 24.75 -8.00
C ALA A 581 -5.72 23.62 -8.61
N SER A 582 -5.77 22.45 -7.93
CA SER A 582 -6.52 21.29 -8.39
C SER A 582 -7.98 21.35 -7.92
N VAL A 583 -8.83 20.59 -8.61
CA VAL A 583 -10.18 20.35 -8.07
C VAL A 583 -10.06 19.76 -6.68
N PRO A 584 -10.77 20.28 -5.66
CA PRO A 584 -10.68 19.77 -4.31
C PRO A 584 -10.88 18.25 -4.24
N GLY A 585 -9.97 17.55 -3.55
CA GLY A 585 -9.99 16.08 -3.43
C GLY A 585 -9.27 15.34 -4.56
N TYR A 586 -8.57 16.04 -5.48
CA TYR A 586 -7.80 15.40 -6.55
C TYR A 586 -6.29 15.54 -6.29
N ALA A 587 -5.57 14.44 -6.48
CA ALA A 587 -4.12 14.41 -6.44
C ALA A 587 -3.55 13.82 -7.74
N SER A 588 -2.53 14.45 -8.31
CA SER A 588 -1.84 13.90 -9.47
C SER A 588 -0.45 13.38 -9.11
N ILE A 589 0.01 12.36 -9.84
CA ILE A 589 1.36 11.81 -9.77
C ILE A 589 1.98 11.73 -11.17
N LEU A 590 3.31 11.92 -11.22
CA LEU A 590 4.13 11.67 -12.39
C LEU A 590 4.97 10.43 -12.14
N TYR A 591 4.99 9.49 -13.10
CA TYR A 591 5.75 8.26 -12.94
C TYR A 591 6.28 7.70 -14.26
N ASP A 592 7.42 7.02 -14.17
CA ASP A 592 8.00 6.25 -15.26
C ASP A 592 7.42 4.84 -15.25
N VAL A 593 7.01 4.31 -16.41
CA VAL A 593 6.60 2.91 -16.54
C VAL A 593 7.85 2.07 -16.78
N LEU A 594 8.19 1.25 -15.79
CA LEU A 594 9.34 0.36 -15.86
C LEU A 594 8.91 -0.95 -16.55
N ASP A 595 9.16 -1.03 -17.84
CA ASP A 595 8.96 -2.19 -18.71
C ASP A 595 10.16 -2.28 -19.65
N ALA A 596 11.05 -3.23 -19.41
CA ALA A 596 12.30 -3.35 -20.14
C ALA A 596 12.73 -4.82 -20.23
N PRO A 597 13.55 -5.19 -21.21
CA PRO A 597 14.17 -6.51 -21.24
C PRO A 597 14.91 -6.81 -19.94
N SER A 598 14.73 -8.02 -19.41
CA SER A 598 15.41 -8.46 -18.19
C SER A 598 16.91 -8.55 -18.44
N HIS A 599 17.72 -8.00 -17.54
CA HIS A 599 19.19 -8.14 -17.62
C HIS A 599 19.66 -9.58 -17.34
N PHE A 600 18.85 -10.38 -16.64
CA PHE A 600 19.17 -11.77 -16.36
C PHE A 600 18.75 -12.71 -17.48
N ASN A 601 17.56 -12.54 -18.03
CA ASN A 601 17.02 -13.29 -19.16
C ASN A 601 16.49 -12.31 -20.21
N PRO A 602 17.28 -11.99 -21.28
CA PRO A 602 16.88 -11.02 -22.29
C PRO A 602 15.62 -11.37 -23.08
N ASP A 603 15.22 -12.65 -23.10
CA ASP A 603 13.98 -13.14 -23.74
C ASP A 603 12.72 -12.83 -22.92
N GLN A 604 12.90 -12.35 -21.69
CA GLN A 604 11.83 -11.96 -20.78
C GLN A 604 11.87 -10.46 -20.51
N HIS A 605 10.71 -9.88 -20.21
CA HIS A 605 10.61 -8.50 -19.74
C HIS A 605 10.56 -8.43 -18.22
N PHE A 606 11.27 -7.45 -17.68
CA PHE A 606 11.14 -7.04 -16.30
C PHE A 606 10.09 -5.95 -16.19
N HIS A 607 9.07 -6.18 -15.39
CA HIS A 607 7.97 -5.25 -15.16
C HIS A 607 8.06 -4.68 -13.74
N GLY A 608 8.15 -3.35 -13.63
CA GLY A 608 8.06 -2.68 -12.33
C GLY A 608 6.65 -2.78 -11.76
N VAL A 609 6.44 -3.56 -10.71
CA VAL A 609 5.11 -3.90 -10.17
C VAL A 609 4.21 -2.70 -9.95
N GLY A 610 4.70 -1.60 -9.35
CA GLY A 610 3.90 -0.40 -9.09
C GLY A 610 3.58 0.38 -10.35
N SER A 611 4.57 0.62 -11.22
CA SER A 611 4.41 1.45 -12.39
C SER A 611 3.58 0.78 -13.49
N THR A 612 3.76 -0.53 -13.71
CA THR A 612 2.93 -1.28 -14.68
C THR A 612 1.51 -1.49 -14.17
N TYR A 613 1.33 -1.71 -12.84
CA TYR A 613 0.01 -1.72 -12.23
C TYR A 613 -0.74 -0.41 -12.47
N LEU A 614 -0.13 0.74 -12.17
CA LEU A 614 -0.73 2.06 -12.39
C LEU A 614 -1.03 2.30 -13.88
N ALA A 615 -0.12 1.92 -14.79
CA ALA A 615 -0.31 2.12 -16.22
C ALA A 615 -1.52 1.37 -16.79
N GLN A 616 -1.90 0.24 -16.20
CA GLN A 616 -3.02 -0.60 -16.62
C GLN A 616 -4.37 -0.17 -16.05
N ILE A 617 -4.40 0.69 -15.01
CA ILE A 617 -5.68 1.13 -14.43
C ILE A 617 -6.37 2.09 -15.40
N PRO A 618 -7.58 1.75 -15.90
CA PRO A 618 -8.31 2.64 -16.78
C PRO A 618 -8.90 3.83 -16.03
N VAL A 619 -9.29 4.86 -16.77
CA VAL A 619 -10.09 5.97 -16.21
C VAL A 619 -11.39 5.41 -15.63
N GLY A 620 -11.74 5.83 -14.43
CA GLY A 620 -12.84 5.27 -13.61
C GLY A 620 -12.44 4.04 -12.78
N GLY A 621 -11.25 3.49 -13.02
CA GLY A 621 -10.70 2.38 -12.23
C GLY A 621 -10.36 2.80 -10.80
N ARG A 622 -10.24 1.81 -9.91
CA ARG A 622 -9.96 2.02 -8.48
C ARG A 622 -8.50 1.72 -8.16
N VAL A 623 -7.90 2.56 -7.32
CA VAL A 623 -6.54 2.39 -6.81
C VAL A 623 -6.55 2.42 -5.29
N HIS A 624 -5.94 1.40 -4.69
CA HIS A 624 -5.71 1.39 -3.24
C HIS A 624 -4.57 2.34 -2.91
N CYS A 625 -4.86 3.40 -2.18
CA CYS A 625 -3.86 4.41 -1.87
C CYS A 625 -4.16 5.13 -0.54
N TYR A 626 -3.12 5.77 -0.02
CA TYR A 626 -3.23 6.73 1.09
C TYR A 626 -2.20 7.84 0.93
N VAL A 627 -2.45 8.99 1.57
CA VAL A 627 -1.50 10.11 1.60
C VAL A 627 -0.55 9.94 2.78
N ARG A 628 0.73 10.10 2.52
CA ARG A 628 1.77 10.19 3.53
C ARG A 628 2.40 11.57 3.49
N SER A 629 2.41 12.26 4.63
CA SER A 629 3.05 13.57 4.73
C SER A 629 4.56 13.48 4.51
N THR A 630 5.11 14.46 3.81
CA THR A 630 6.55 14.59 3.64
C THR A 630 7.18 15.18 4.90
N ASN A 631 8.52 15.22 4.92
CA ASN A 631 9.26 15.95 5.93
C ASN A 631 8.83 17.43 5.98
N ALA A 632 8.64 17.98 7.18
CA ALA A 632 8.17 19.34 7.40
C ALA A 632 8.96 20.42 6.61
N ASN A 633 10.19 20.13 6.22
CA ASN A 633 11.05 21.06 5.50
C ASN A 633 10.85 21.04 3.98
N PHE A 634 10.32 19.96 3.38
CA PHE A 634 10.04 19.89 1.93
C PHE A 634 8.70 20.55 1.61
N ARG A 635 8.65 21.86 1.85
CA ARG A 635 7.47 22.73 1.64
C ARG A 635 7.92 24.05 1.06
N LEU A 636 7.05 24.69 0.29
CA LEU A 636 7.27 26.08 -0.12
C LEU A 636 7.47 26.99 1.10
N PRO A 637 8.29 28.03 0.97
CA PRO A 637 8.36 29.09 1.99
C PRO A 637 6.98 29.69 2.24
N LEU A 638 6.65 29.94 3.52
CA LEU A 638 5.42 30.65 3.90
C LEU A 638 5.39 32.08 3.35
N ASP A 639 6.56 32.72 3.29
CA ASP A 639 6.74 34.01 2.65
C ASP A 639 7.01 33.81 1.15
N PRO A 640 6.08 34.17 0.26
CA PRO A 640 6.24 34.00 -1.18
C PRO A 640 7.35 34.87 -1.79
N SER A 641 7.82 35.90 -1.10
CA SER A 641 8.93 36.76 -1.54
C SER A 641 10.32 36.07 -1.46
N VAL A 642 10.43 34.97 -0.73
CA VAL A 642 11.65 34.18 -0.64
C VAL A 642 11.94 33.52 -1.99
N PRO A 643 13.14 33.74 -2.59
CA PRO A 643 13.50 33.09 -3.84
C PRO A 643 13.60 31.57 -3.67
N ILE A 644 13.34 30.83 -4.76
CA ILE A 644 13.48 29.36 -4.78
C ILE A 644 14.28 28.90 -5.97
N ILE A 645 15.12 27.89 -5.77
CA ILE A 645 15.86 27.20 -6.81
C ILE A 645 15.44 25.73 -6.79
N MET A 646 14.94 25.24 -7.88
CA MET A 646 14.44 23.88 -8.04
C MET A 646 15.30 23.10 -9.03
N VAL A 647 15.69 21.90 -8.66
CA VAL A 647 16.60 21.07 -9.48
C VAL A 647 16.03 19.66 -9.59
N CYS A 648 15.76 19.21 -10.83
CA CYS A 648 15.22 17.87 -11.07
C CYS A 648 15.60 17.31 -12.44
N ALA A 649 15.27 16.03 -12.66
CA ALA A 649 15.29 15.38 -13.96
C ALA A 649 14.15 14.38 -14.10
N GLY A 650 13.60 14.25 -15.32
CA GLY A 650 12.53 13.29 -15.61
C GLY A 650 11.32 13.47 -14.69
N THR A 651 10.80 12.35 -14.16
CA THR A 651 9.64 12.36 -13.25
C THR A 651 9.94 12.89 -11.84
N GLY A 652 11.22 13.18 -11.52
CA GLY A 652 11.58 13.99 -10.35
C GLY A 652 10.97 15.40 -10.35
N LEU A 653 10.40 15.82 -11.48
CA LEU A 653 9.59 17.04 -11.58
C LEU A 653 8.35 17.03 -10.69
N ALA A 654 7.82 15.86 -10.33
CA ALA A 654 6.51 15.71 -9.67
C ALA A 654 6.27 16.70 -8.52
N PRO A 655 7.02 16.71 -7.41
CA PRO A 655 6.74 17.62 -6.31
C PRO A 655 6.95 19.09 -6.69
N LEU A 656 7.89 19.38 -7.57
CA LEU A 656 8.21 20.75 -8.02
C LEU A 656 7.10 21.31 -8.91
N ARG A 657 6.45 20.47 -9.73
CA ARG A 657 5.25 20.86 -10.47
C ARG A 657 4.13 21.30 -9.50
N GLY A 658 3.91 20.54 -8.42
CA GLY A 658 2.97 20.92 -7.38
C GLY A 658 3.30 22.29 -6.76
N PHE A 659 4.59 22.55 -6.49
CA PHE A 659 5.04 23.85 -5.99
C PHE A 659 4.78 24.99 -6.98
N LEU A 660 4.98 24.78 -8.27
CA LEU A 660 4.70 25.80 -9.29
C LEU A 660 3.21 26.07 -9.43
N GLN A 661 2.37 25.03 -9.39
CA GLN A 661 0.92 25.18 -9.35
C GLN A 661 0.45 25.95 -8.13
N GLU A 662 1.02 25.67 -6.97
CA GLU A 662 0.69 26.39 -5.74
C GLU A 662 1.07 27.88 -5.81
N ARG A 663 2.27 28.18 -6.31
CA ARG A 663 2.70 29.56 -6.54
C ARG A 663 1.79 30.28 -7.53
N ALA A 664 1.40 29.65 -8.63
CA ALA A 664 0.48 30.21 -9.61
C ALA A 664 -0.91 30.52 -9.01
N ALA A 665 -1.46 29.57 -8.25
CA ALA A 665 -2.75 29.77 -7.56
C ALA A 665 -2.70 30.90 -6.52
N ILE A 666 -1.60 31.01 -5.75
CA ILE A 666 -1.40 32.10 -4.80
C ILE A 666 -1.25 33.45 -5.52
N ALA A 667 -0.54 33.49 -6.67
CA ALA A 667 -0.37 34.70 -7.48
C ALA A 667 -1.70 35.22 -8.02
N GLU A 668 -2.54 34.31 -8.51
CA GLU A 668 -3.88 34.61 -9.00
C GLU A 668 -4.80 35.14 -7.90
N ALA A 669 -4.75 34.51 -6.72
CA ALA A 669 -5.61 34.90 -5.58
C ALA A 669 -5.15 36.15 -4.83
N GLN A 670 -3.86 36.49 -4.87
CA GLN A 670 -3.27 37.55 -4.06
C GLN A 670 -2.23 38.30 -4.91
N SER A 671 -2.41 39.58 -5.14
CA SER A 671 -1.43 40.46 -5.83
C SER A 671 -0.14 40.61 -5.00
N LYS A 672 0.54 39.50 -4.71
CA LYS A 672 1.79 39.48 -3.92
C LYS A 672 3.02 39.52 -4.83
N ILE A 673 4.09 40.13 -4.34
CA ILE A 673 5.40 40.06 -4.99
C ILE A 673 6.02 38.71 -4.66
N PHE A 674 6.33 37.93 -5.70
CA PHE A 674 7.02 36.66 -5.57
C PHE A 674 8.54 36.84 -5.70
N GLY A 675 9.28 36.11 -4.88
CA GLY A 675 10.72 35.97 -5.05
C GLY A 675 11.01 35.20 -6.35
N LYS A 676 12.17 35.45 -6.94
CA LYS A 676 12.60 34.77 -8.18
C LYS A 676 12.59 33.24 -7.96
N ALA A 677 12.08 32.50 -8.94
CA ALA A 677 12.08 31.04 -8.97
C ALA A 677 12.81 30.53 -10.20
N LEU A 678 13.82 29.69 -10.02
CA LEU A 678 14.52 28.98 -11.09
C LEU A 678 14.19 27.48 -11.05
N LEU A 679 13.92 26.91 -12.24
CA LEU A 679 13.75 25.46 -12.40
C LEU A 679 14.80 24.92 -13.35
N TYR A 680 15.82 24.24 -12.83
CA TYR A 680 16.78 23.45 -13.60
C TYR A 680 16.22 22.07 -13.86
N PHE A 681 15.86 21.81 -15.13
CA PHE A 681 15.14 20.58 -15.50
C PHE A 681 15.87 19.76 -16.54
N GLY A 682 16.29 18.55 -16.16
CA GLY A 682 16.99 17.61 -17.04
C GLY A 682 16.03 16.69 -17.80
N CYS A 683 16.13 16.70 -19.14
CA CYS A 683 15.39 15.84 -20.05
C CYS A 683 16.34 15.21 -21.08
N ARG A 684 15.82 14.31 -21.92
CA ARG A 684 16.59 13.72 -23.02
C ARG A 684 16.46 14.51 -24.32
N ASP A 685 15.24 14.93 -24.62
CA ASP A 685 14.88 15.51 -25.92
C ASP A 685 13.77 16.56 -25.74
N PRO A 686 13.82 17.71 -26.45
CA PRO A 686 12.84 18.78 -26.26
C PRO A 686 11.44 18.47 -26.81
N LYS A 687 11.29 17.50 -27.72
CA LYS A 687 10.01 17.18 -28.37
C LYS A 687 9.34 15.97 -27.72
N SER A 688 10.12 14.96 -27.36
CA SER A 688 9.61 13.65 -26.93
C SER A 688 9.71 13.39 -25.42
N ASP A 689 10.55 14.16 -24.67
CA ASP A 689 10.81 13.89 -23.25
C ASP A 689 10.67 15.14 -22.34
N TYR A 690 10.38 16.32 -22.92
CA TYR A 690 10.19 17.57 -22.19
C TYR A 690 8.75 17.66 -21.68
N ILE A 691 8.44 16.88 -20.63
CA ILE A 691 7.09 16.79 -20.05
C ILE A 691 6.65 18.11 -19.42
N CYS A 692 5.34 18.38 -19.43
CA CYS A 692 4.71 19.59 -18.85
C CYS A 692 5.16 20.94 -19.46
N HIS A 693 5.83 20.95 -20.63
CA HIS A 693 6.40 22.17 -21.19
C HIS A 693 5.37 23.25 -21.54
N SER A 694 4.12 22.89 -21.84
CA SER A 694 3.04 23.83 -22.08
C SER A 694 2.65 24.60 -20.81
N GLU A 695 2.64 23.92 -19.65
CA GLU A 695 2.42 24.55 -18.34
C GLU A 695 3.57 25.51 -18.00
N PHE A 696 4.81 25.10 -18.28
CA PHE A 696 5.98 25.98 -18.05
C PHE A 696 5.91 27.27 -18.84
N LYS A 697 5.55 27.23 -20.11
CA LYS A 697 5.40 28.43 -20.94
C LYS A 697 4.37 29.40 -20.37
N GLU A 698 3.29 28.87 -19.80
CA GLU A 698 2.25 29.67 -19.19
C GLU A 698 2.76 30.30 -17.87
N TRP A 699 3.42 29.50 -17.03
CA TRP A 699 3.98 30.01 -15.77
C TRP A 699 5.15 30.99 -15.97
N GLU A 700 5.94 30.84 -17.04
CA GLU A 700 6.97 31.82 -17.41
C GLU A 700 6.35 33.16 -17.84
N LYS A 701 5.27 33.15 -18.64
CA LYS A 701 4.53 34.37 -19.02
C LYS A 701 3.94 35.09 -17.80
N GLN A 702 3.49 34.32 -16.80
CA GLN A 702 2.97 34.85 -15.55
C GLN A 702 4.07 35.29 -14.56
N GLY A 703 5.35 35.08 -14.88
CA GLY A 703 6.47 35.39 -14.00
C GLY A 703 6.59 34.51 -12.76
N ILE A 704 5.96 33.33 -12.77
CA ILE A 704 5.98 32.37 -11.65
C ILE A 704 7.31 31.65 -11.54
N VAL A 705 7.96 31.36 -12.68
CA VAL A 705 9.22 30.60 -12.75
C VAL A 705 10.01 31.01 -14.00
N GLU A 706 11.32 30.85 -13.95
CA GLU A 706 12.21 30.78 -15.12
C GLU A 706 12.73 29.36 -15.27
N VAL A 707 12.43 28.71 -16.41
CA VAL A 707 12.83 27.31 -16.66
C VAL A 707 14.17 27.25 -17.37
N ARG A 708 15.08 26.46 -16.85
CA ARG A 708 16.44 26.21 -17.33
C ARG A 708 16.57 24.74 -17.78
N PRO A 709 16.02 24.35 -18.96
CA PRO A 709 16.07 22.97 -19.43
C PRO A 709 17.48 22.55 -19.87
N THR A 710 17.77 21.25 -19.76
CA THR A 710 18.94 20.61 -20.37
C THR A 710 18.50 19.37 -21.12
N PHE A 711 19.06 19.15 -22.34
CA PHE A 711 18.67 18.04 -23.19
C PHE A 711 19.86 17.15 -23.50
N SER A 712 19.92 15.97 -22.88
CA SER A 712 21.10 15.10 -22.93
C SER A 712 21.36 14.50 -24.32
N LYS A 713 20.36 14.44 -25.21
CA LYS A 713 20.46 13.94 -26.58
C LYS A 713 20.61 15.04 -27.63
N ILE A 714 20.15 16.26 -27.35
CA ILE A 714 20.18 17.43 -28.23
C ILE A 714 20.63 18.66 -27.41
N PRO A 715 21.89 18.73 -26.95
CA PRO A 715 22.36 19.81 -26.07
C PRO A 715 22.23 21.20 -26.75
N GLU A 716 22.28 21.28 -28.09
CA GLU A 716 22.12 22.51 -28.84
C GLU A 716 20.79 23.22 -28.56
N ALA A 717 19.72 22.44 -28.29
CA ALA A 717 18.41 22.99 -27.93
C ALA A 717 18.37 23.58 -26.50
N SER A 718 19.41 23.38 -25.69
CA SER A 718 19.58 23.93 -24.37
C SER A 718 20.88 24.72 -24.21
N GLN A 719 21.26 25.51 -25.21
CA GLN A 719 22.46 26.35 -25.17
C GLN A 719 23.77 25.56 -25.03
N GLY A 720 23.82 24.31 -25.48
CA GLY A 720 24.97 23.42 -25.36
C GLY A 720 25.03 22.62 -24.04
N PHE A 721 24.10 22.84 -23.11
CA PHE A 721 24.12 22.13 -21.83
C PHE A 721 23.51 20.74 -21.98
N LYS A 722 24.31 19.72 -21.70
CA LYS A 722 23.90 18.31 -21.74
C LYS A 722 23.23 17.87 -20.45
N TYR A 723 23.74 18.30 -19.31
CA TYR A 723 23.28 17.90 -17.99
C TYR A 723 23.04 19.10 -17.07
N VAL A 724 22.14 18.95 -16.12
CA VAL A 724 21.79 19.96 -15.11
C VAL A 724 23.01 20.47 -14.33
N PRO A 725 23.93 19.61 -13.85
CA PRO A 725 25.15 20.10 -13.18
C PRO A 725 26.00 21.06 -14.00
N ASP A 726 26.12 20.83 -15.29
CA ASP A 726 26.92 21.68 -16.20
C ASP A 726 26.29 23.07 -16.31
N ARG A 727 24.97 23.15 -16.42
CA ARG A 727 24.23 24.40 -16.48
C ARG A 727 24.28 25.15 -15.14
N LEU A 728 24.07 24.46 -14.03
CA LEU A 728 24.20 25.04 -12.68
C LEU A 728 25.58 25.66 -12.45
N TRP A 729 26.65 24.98 -12.92
CA TRP A 729 28.00 25.49 -12.84
C TRP A 729 28.21 26.73 -13.71
N SER A 730 27.68 26.73 -14.91
CA SER A 730 27.76 27.88 -15.80
C SER A 730 27.03 29.10 -15.27
N GLU A 731 25.85 28.91 -14.66
CA GLU A 731 24.99 29.96 -14.11
C GLU A 731 25.22 30.19 -12.59
N ARG A 732 26.36 29.71 -12.03
CA ARG A 732 26.64 29.70 -10.58
C ARG A 732 26.59 31.07 -9.90
N GLN A 733 26.91 32.15 -10.62
CA GLN A 733 26.88 33.50 -10.05
C GLN A 733 25.45 33.87 -9.64
N GLU A 734 24.47 33.65 -10.51
CA GLU A 734 23.06 33.87 -10.22
C GLU A 734 22.58 32.99 -9.07
N VAL A 735 22.99 31.71 -9.07
CA VAL A 735 22.68 30.76 -7.98
C VAL A 735 23.21 31.26 -6.62
N VAL A 736 24.45 31.77 -6.59
CA VAL A 736 25.09 32.33 -5.38
C VAL A 736 24.39 33.61 -4.92
N GLU A 737 24.01 34.48 -5.86
CA GLU A 737 23.29 35.73 -5.54
C GLU A 737 21.93 35.42 -4.92
N LEU A 738 21.15 34.53 -5.54
CA LEU A 738 19.86 34.11 -4.98
C LEU A 738 20.03 33.42 -3.63
N PHE A 739 21.06 32.60 -3.47
CA PHE A 739 21.33 31.97 -2.20
C PHE A 739 21.70 32.99 -1.10
N ARG A 740 22.48 34.03 -1.42
CA ARG A 740 22.77 35.13 -0.52
C ARG A 740 21.51 35.95 -0.18
N ALA A 741 20.59 36.11 -1.13
CA ALA A 741 19.28 36.72 -0.92
C ALA A 741 18.28 35.85 -0.11
N GLY A 742 18.71 34.70 0.37
CA GLY A 742 17.88 33.85 1.24
C GLY A 742 17.17 32.71 0.51
N ALA A 743 17.48 32.41 -0.75
CA ALA A 743 16.80 31.38 -1.51
C ALA A 743 16.80 30.01 -0.83
N LYS A 744 15.68 29.31 -0.94
CA LYS A 744 15.59 27.87 -0.65
C LYS A 744 15.87 27.04 -1.91
N VAL A 745 16.64 25.99 -1.74
CA VAL A 745 17.03 25.10 -2.87
C VAL A 745 16.40 23.72 -2.67
N PHE A 746 15.61 23.28 -3.67
CA PHE A 746 14.90 22.00 -3.66
C PHE A 746 15.51 21.07 -4.71
N PHE A 747 15.90 19.89 -4.26
CA PHE A 747 16.38 18.82 -5.14
C PHE A 747 15.39 17.66 -5.16
N ALA A 748 14.91 17.29 -6.33
CA ALA A 748 13.95 16.21 -6.51
C ALA A 748 14.41 15.30 -7.67
N SER A 749 15.32 14.39 -7.42
CA SER A 749 15.71 13.29 -8.32
C SER A 749 16.95 12.53 -7.86
N LYS A 750 17.33 11.45 -8.59
CA LYS A 750 18.60 10.70 -8.44
C LYS A 750 19.87 11.49 -8.80
N LEU A 751 19.76 12.75 -9.19
CA LEU A 751 20.91 13.62 -9.52
C LEU A 751 21.76 14.03 -8.31
N ALA A 752 21.42 13.57 -7.10
CA ALA A 752 22.02 14.03 -5.84
C ALA A 752 23.56 13.98 -5.81
N LYS A 753 24.19 12.98 -6.40
CA LYS A 753 25.66 12.87 -6.40
C LYS A 753 26.32 13.97 -7.22
N SER A 754 25.97 14.09 -8.49
CA SER A 754 26.57 15.08 -9.40
C SER A 754 26.22 16.53 -9.03
N THR A 755 25.00 16.75 -8.52
CA THR A 755 24.59 18.08 -8.02
C THR A 755 25.23 18.45 -6.68
N ASN A 756 25.55 17.49 -5.82
CA ASN A 756 26.32 17.72 -4.60
C ASN A 756 27.74 18.14 -4.92
N GLU A 757 28.42 17.48 -5.87
CA GLU A 757 29.76 17.86 -6.31
C GLU A 757 29.80 19.28 -6.88
N VAL A 758 28.78 19.65 -7.69
CA VAL A 758 28.66 21.03 -8.21
C VAL A 758 28.35 22.03 -7.10
N SER A 759 27.48 21.70 -6.16
CA SER A 759 27.17 22.54 -5.00
C SER A 759 28.43 22.80 -4.13
N GLU A 760 29.28 21.79 -3.95
CA GLU A 760 30.56 21.93 -3.24
C GLU A 760 31.49 22.88 -3.99
N LYS A 761 31.65 22.70 -5.31
CA LYS A 761 32.46 23.60 -6.15
C LYS A 761 31.93 25.05 -6.11
N ILE A 762 30.62 25.26 -6.20
CA ILE A 762 29.99 26.60 -6.10
C ILE A 762 30.29 27.22 -4.73
N ALA A 763 30.18 26.45 -3.64
CA ALA A 763 30.46 26.94 -2.29
C ALA A 763 31.94 27.27 -2.10
N MET A 764 32.86 26.46 -2.63
CA MET A 764 34.32 26.71 -2.61
C MET A 764 34.65 28.04 -3.29
N GLU A 765 34.11 28.26 -4.51
CA GLU A 765 34.34 29.52 -5.27
C GLU A 765 33.72 30.73 -4.55
N ALA A 766 32.47 30.60 -4.10
CA ALA A 766 31.75 31.70 -3.47
C ALA A 766 32.35 32.14 -2.14
N LYS A 767 33.04 31.26 -1.43
CA LYS A 767 33.66 31.52 -0.13
C LYS A 767 35.17 31.52 -0.15
N ASN A 768 35.79 31.16 -1.25
CA ASN A 768 37.22 31.02 -1.37
C ASN A 768 37.81 30.09 -0.27
N CYS A 769 37.24 28.92 -0.10
CA CYS A 769 37.54 27.96 0.96
C CYS A 769 37.91 26.57 0.45
N SER A 770 38.40 25.70 1.32
CA SER A 770 38.70 24.30 0.99
C SER A 770 37.44 23.46 0.75
N VAL A 771 37.59 22.25 0.20
CA VAL A 771 36.48 21.31 -0.01
C VAL A 771 35.83 20.94 1.33
N GLU A 772 36.60 20.72 2.38
CA GLU A 772 36.16 20.38 3.72
C GLU A 772 35.34 21.50 4.33
N GLU A 773 35.83 22.73 4.28
CA GLU A 773 35.13 23.91 4.76
C GLU A 773 33.83 24.20 3.97
N ALA A 774 33.82 23.97 2.65
CA ALA A 774 32.65 24.07 1.82
C ALA A 774 31.58 23.02 2.22
N ARG A 775 31.99 21.78 2.51
CA ARG A 775 31.12 20.71 2.99
C ARG A 775 30.51 21.04 4.34
N GLU A 776 31.31 21.46 5.31
CA GLU A 776 30.81 21.86 6.63
C GLU A 776 29.83 23.03 6.52
N TRP A 777 30.14 24.02 5.68
CA TRP A 777 29.25 25.14 5.44
C TRP A 777 27.93 24.70 4.82
N LEU A 778 27.95 23.85 3.78
CA LEU A 778 26.74 23.31 3.16
C LEU A 778 25.94 22.44 4.14
N GLN A 779 26.59 21.73 5.05
CA GLN A 779 25.90 20.94 6.09
C GLN A 779 25.09 21.81 7.06
N LYS A 780 25.62 22.99 7.45
CA LYS A 780 24.90 23.95 8.33
C LYS A 780 23.59 24.43 7.70
N PHE A 781 23.52 24.47 6.37
CA PHE A 781 22.32 24.91 5.63
C PHE A 781 21.41 23.78 5.12
N LYS A 782 21.85 22.53 5.25
CA LYS A 782 21.06 21.36 4.79
C LYS A 782 19.70 21.23 5.48
N GLN A 783 19.56 21.71 6.70
CA GLN A 783 18.32 21.60 7.45
C GLN A 783 17.28 22.66 7.08
N ASP A 784 17.72 23.89 6.75
CA ASP A 784 16.81 25.02 6.59
C ASP A 784 16.66 25.51 5.14
N ARG A 785 17.67 25.29 4.28
CA ARG A 785 17.74 25.93 2.96
C ARG A 785 18.07 25.02 1.78
N LYS A 786 18.71 23.89 2.01
CA LYS A 786 18.98 22.85 0.99
C LYS A 786 18.14 21.64 1.32
N ILE A 787 17.06 21.44 0.61
CA ILE A 787 16.02 20.45 0.90
C ILE A 787 15.96 19.43 -0.22
N THR A 788 16.03 18.17 0.12
CA THR A 788 16.07 17.08 -0.86
C THR A 788 14.88 16.14 -0.72
N ASP A 789 14.27 15.77 -1.85
CA ASP A 789 13.30 14.70 -1.97
C ASP A 789 13.88 13.65 -2.94
N ILE A 790 14.32 12.52 -2.40
CA ILE A 790 15.00 11.48 -3.16
C ILE A 790 14.15 10.24 -3.20
N PHE A 791 13.81 9.81 -4.42
CA PHE A 791 13.19 8.53 -4.72
C PHE A 791 14.27 7.46 -4.87
N GLY A 792 14.20 6.43 -4.04
CA GLY A 792 15.12 5.29 -4.04
C GLY A 792 14.72 4.23 -5.04
#